data_d931a724b8b6103fb24b54e7d8a64f97
#
_entry.id   d931a724b8b6103fb24b54e7d8a64f97
#
_cell.length_a   1.000
_cell.length_b   1.000
_cell.length_c   1.000
_cell.angle_alpha   90.00
_cell.angle_beta   90.00
_cell.angle_gamma   90.00
#
_symmetry.space_group_name_H-M   'P 1'
#
loop_
_entity.id
_entity.type
_entity.pdbx_description
1 polymer ?
#
loop_
_entity_poly.entity_id
_entity_poly.type
_entity_poly.pdbx_seq_one_letter_code
_entity_poly.pdbx_strand_id
1 'polypeptide(L)'
;MEANSASSSKWFCSICMLLFLILAAFEVAHCSVTYDRKSLIINGQRRILFSGSIHYPRSTPDMWEGLIQKAKNGGLDAIDTYVFWNVHEPSPGNYNFEGRYDLVRFLKLVQKYGLYVHLRIGPYVCAEWNFGGFPVWLKYVPGMSFRNDNGPFKVAMQRFVQKIVTMMKSEGLFQNQGGPIILSQIENEYGIESHSYGPAGHRYSDWAAKMAVGLNTGVPWVMCKEDDAPDPVINTCNGFYCDYFSPNKPYKPKIWTEAWTGWFEDFGSPKHQRPVEDIAFAVARFIQKGGSFVNYYMYHGGTNFGRSAGGPFITTSYDYDAPIDEYGLIRQPKYDHLKELHKAIKLSERALVSADPTVTALGNYEQAYVFSSTSGGCAAFLSNYHSNSAVTVTFRNRKYQLPPWSISILPDCKNDVFNTARVGVKASTAQMVATEVKILSWQTFSEDVYSLIDDSSFTHVGLLEQLNVTRDKSDYLWYTTSIPIRSTESFLHQGRSPTLTVGSSGHALHVFVNGVKSGSVFGNSKLTFRGGINLRAGVNRISILSVAVGLPNNGAHFETQSIGVTGPVILQGLDEGSKDLSMQRWSYKIGLKGEAVNLDSVSSSLSVHWVGGNLMASRQQPLTWHKAYFNAPAGNDPLALDLSSMGKGQIWINGQNIGRYWTSWAKGNCGQCSYAGTYREWKCLSGCGQPTQRW
;
A
#
# COMPACT_ATOMS: atom_id res chain seq x y z
N MET A 1 44.72 53.61 42.78
CA MET A 1 43.30 53.21 42.74
C MET A 1 42.95 52.56 41.37
N GLU A 2 43.66 51.54 40.93
CA GLU A 2 43.40 50.92 39.58
C GLU A 2 43.45 49.37 39.61
N ALA A 3 43.31 48.73 40.75
CA ALA A 3 43.41 47.28 40.85
C ALA A 3 42.06 46.50 41.03
N ASN A 4 40.92 47.22 41.22
CA ASN A 4 39.62 46.56 41.52
C ASN A 4 38.62 46.52 40.41
N SER A 5 38.90 47.02 39.16
CA SER A 5 37.96 47.04 38.06
C SER A 5 38.06 45.80 37.19
N ALA A 6 39.22 45.14 37.13
CA ALA A 6 39.43 43.95 36.24
C ALA A 6 38.91 42.62 36.84
N SER A 7 38.68 42.57 38.16
CA SER A 7 38.14 41.36 38.82
C SER A 7 36.63 41.21 38.65
N SER A 8 35.87 42.30 38.69
CA SER A 8 34.40 42.26 38.58
C SER A 8 33.92 41.92 37.18
N SER A 9 34.62 42.33 36.13
CA SER A 9 34.29 42.04 34.75
C SER A 9 34.49 40.55 34.37
N LYS A 10 35.52 39.89 34.92
CA LYS A 10 35.74 38.44 34.70
C LYS A 10 34.69 37.58 35.39
N TRP A 11 34.24 37.99 36.60
CA TRP A 11 33.15 37.30 37.31
C TRP A 11 31.81 37.44 36.59
N PHE A 12 31.50 38.60 36.05
CA PHE A 12 30.27 38.83 35.31
C PHE A 12 30.25 38.02 33.99
N CYS A 13 31.37 37.97 33.29
CA CYS A 13 31.48 37.17 32.06
C CYS A 13 31.37 35.64 32.32
N SER A 14 31.96 35.17 33.45
CA SER A 14 31.83 33.75 33.87
C SER A 14 30.41 33.39 34.28
N ILE A 15 29.69 34.27 34.97
CA ILE A 15 28.28 34.04 35.35
C ILE A 15 27.38 34.08 34.12
N CYS A 16 27.58 34.99 33.15
CA CYS A 16 26.85 35.03 31.90
C CYS A 16 27.11 33.76 31.04
N MET A 17 28.37 33.28 31.00
CA MET A 17 28.73 32.07 30.30
C MET A 17 28.12 30.80 30.96
N LEU A 18 28.09 30.76 32.31
CA LEU A 18 27.43 29.68 33.03
C LEU A 18 25.91 29.71 32.89
N LEU A 19 25.29 30.89 32.89
CA LEU A 19 23.86 31.05 32.59
C LEU A 19 23.53 30.67 31.15
N PHE A 20 24.39 30.99 30.18
CA PHE A 20 24.22 30.58 28.78
C PHE A 20 24.37 29.08 28.61
N LEU A 21 25.32 28.44 29.33
CA LEU A 21 25.50 26.99 29.36
C LEU A 21 24.35 26.29 30.08
N ILE A 22 23.79 26.85 31.12
CA ILE A 22 22.61 26.34 31.83
C ILE A 22 21.35 26.48 30.95
N LEU A 23 21.16 27.61 30.27
CA LEU A 23 20.06 27.81 29.32
C LEU A 23 20.19 26.90 28.11
N ALA A 24 21.38 26.72 27.53
CA ALA A 24 21.63 25.80 26.46
C ALA A 24 21.45 24.32 26.90
N ALA A 25 21.84 23.96 28.14
CA ALA A 25 21.58 22.66 28.72
C ALA A 25 20.08 22.41 28.99
N PHE A 26 19.33 23.46 29.33
CA PHE A 26 17.87 23.37 29.48
C PHE A 26 17.14 23.22 28.13
N GLU A 27 17.60 23.87 27.07
CA GLU A 27 17.02 23.69 25.73
C GLU A 27 17.34 22.29 25.13
N VAL A 28 18.55 21.78 25.39
CA VAL A 28 18.94 20.42 24.91
C VAL A 28 18.23 19.32 25.72
N ALA A 29 17.72 19.58 26.90
CA ALA A 29 17.05 18.60 27.76
C ALA A 29 15.60 18.29 27.37
N HIS A 30 15.02 18.94 26.35
CA HIS A 30 13.60 18.81 26.04
C HIS A 30 13.26 18.09 24.72
N CYS A 31 14.24 17.76 23.88
CA CYS A 31 13.99 16.96 22.68
C CYS A 31 13.92 15.47 23.04
N SER A 32 12.77 15.01 23.51
CA SER A 32 12.57 13.59 23.83
C SER A 32 11.18 13.11 23.44
N VAL A 33 11.10 11.87 22.97
CA VAL A 33 9.83 11.15 22.80
C VAL A 33 9.85 9.94 23.69
N THR A 34 8.92 9.91 24.63
CA THR A 34 8.66 8.78 25.53
C THR A 34 7.16 8.44 25.49
N TYR A 35 6.74 7.54 26.35
CA TYR A 35 5.32 7.21 26.48
C TYR A 35 4.98 6.78 27.90
N ASP A 36 3.71 6.86 28.21
CA ASP A 36 3.10 6.21 29.35
C ASP A 36 1.76 5.55 28.93
N ARG A 37 1.01 5.05 29.89
CA ARG A 37 -0.29 4.39 29.62
C ARG A 37 -1.32 5.29 28.93
N LYS A 38 -1.15 6.60 28.97
CA LYS A 38 -2.10 7.59 28.41
C LYS A 38 -1.79 7.94 26.97
N SER A 39 -0.51 8.19 26.66
CA SER A 39 -0.14 8.68 25.35
C SER A 39 1.36 8.67 25.10
N LEU A 40 1.75 9.04 23.90
CA LEU A 40 3.09 9.55 23.64
C LEU A 40 3.31 10.85 24.38
N ILE A 41 4.53 11.02 24.89
CA ILE A 41 5.01 12.21 25.59
C ILE A 41 6.09 12.83 24.70
N ILE A 42 5.79 13.99 24.11
CA ILE A 42 6.71 14.71 23.24
C ILE A 42 7.13 15.99 23.98
N ASN A 43 8.43 16.15 24.20
CA ASN A 43 8.98 17.30 24.92
C ASN A 43 8.31 17.50 26.30
N GLY A 44 8.09 16.40 27.02
CA GLY A 44 7.44 16.38 28.33
C GLY A 44 5.92 16.55 28.35
N GLN A 45 5.28 16.69 27.20
CA GLN A 45 3.83 16.86 27.08
C GLN A 45 3.14 15.63 26.50
N ARG A 46 2.12 15.12 27.19
CA ARG A 46 1.22 14.09 26.65
C ARG A 46 0.38 14.65 25.50
N ARG A 47 0.25 13.89 24.42
CA ARG A 47 -0.45 14.33 23.22
C ARG A 47 -1.47 13.31 22.72
N ILE A 48 -2.58 13.82 22.21
CA ILE A 48 -3.48 13.06 21.32
C ILE A 48 -3.07 13.39 19.90
N LEU A 49 -2.71 12.40 19.10
CA LEU A 49 -2.12 12.62 17.79
C LEU A 49 -2.98 11.97 16.67
N PHE A 50 -3.23 12.75 15.63
CA PHE A 50 -3.78 12.28 14.38
C PHE A 50 -2.68 12.20 13.33
N SER A 51 -2.57 11.05 12.70
CA SER A 51 -1.60 10.74 11.66
C SER A 51 -2.32 10.27 10.40
N GLY A 52 -1.66 10.34 9.26
CA GLY A 52 -2.19 9.80 8.02
C GLY A 52 -1.09 9.23 7.14
N SER A 53 -1.36 8.06 6.57
CA SER A 53 -0.43 7.37 5.68
C SER A 53 -0.42 8.04 4.31
N ILE A 54 0.78 8.48 3.90
CA ILE A 54 1.12 8.93 2.56
C ILE A 54 2.41 8.21 2.17
N HIS A 55 2.32 7.28 1.24
CA HIS A 55 3.47 6.52 0.77
C HIS A 55 4.19 7.30 -0.33
N TYR A 56 5.39 7.84 -0.06
CA TYR A 56 6.14 8.67 -1.00
C TYR A 56 6.30 8.06 -2.40
N PRO A 57 6.49 6.74 -2.61
CA PRO A 57 6.64 6.19 -3.95
C PRO A 57 5.32 6.13 -4.75
N ARG A 58 4.17 6.31 -4.09
CA ARG A 58 2.84 6.28 -4.70
C ARG A 58 2.35 7.65 -5.18
N SER A 59 3.22 8.65 -5.15
CA SER A 59 2.99 9.98 -5.71
C SER A 59 4.29 10.52 -6.32
N THR A 60 4.18 11.53 -7.17
CA THR A 60 5.37 12.17 -7.73
C THR A 60 5.95 13.16 -6.70
N PRO A 61 7.27 13.44 -6.74
CA PRO A 61 7.88 14.43 -5.86
C PRO A 61 7.23 15.82 -5.90
N ASP A 62 6.65 16.19 -7.04
CA ASP A 62 5.95 17.47 -7.21
C ASP A 62 4.61 17.51 -6.48
N MET A 63 3.97 16.36 -6.25
CA MET A 63 2.73 16.25 -5.47
C MET A 63 2.97 16.35 -3.96
N TRP A 64 4.17 15.96 -3.46
CA TRP A 64 4.40 15.76 -2.03
C TRP A 64 4.07 16.98 -1.17
N GLU A 65 4.53 18.17 -1.60
CA GLU A 65 4.29 19.40 -0.85
C GLU A 65 2.79 19.70 -0.71
N GLY A 66 2.04 19.59 -1.80
CA GLY A 66 0.58 19.78 -1.80
C GLY A 66 -0.17 18.74 -0.96
N LEU A 67 0.25 17.48 -0.97
CA LEU A 67 -0.34 16.41 -0.15
C LEU A 67 -0.09 16.64 1.34
N ILE A 68 1.14 16.97 1.73
CA ILE A 68 1.53 17.24 3.12
C ILE A 68 0.80 18.47 3.64
N GLN A 69 0.68 19.54 2.83
CA GLN A 69 -0.06 20.74 3.21
C GLN A 69 -1.56 20.43 3.43
N LYS A 70 -2.18 19.63 2.55
CA LYS A 70 -3.57 19.19 2.74
C LYS A 70 -3.72 18.34 4.00
N ALA A 71 -2.78 17.44 4.26
CA ALA A 71 -2.79 16.65 5.49
C ALA A 71 -2.76 17.53 6.74
N LYS A 72 -1.86 18.53 6.80
CA LYS A 72 -1.82 19.51 7.88
C LYS A 72 -3.11 20.31 8.00
N ASN A 73 -3.64 20.81 6.89
CA ASN A 73 -4.89 21.57 6.86
C ASN A 73 -6.10 20.71 7.25
N GLY A 74 -6.03 19.40 7.07
CA GLY A 74 -6.98 18.40 7.56
C GLY A 74 -6.89 18.11 9.06
N GLY A 75 -5.98 18.78 9.76
CA GLY A 75 -5.82 18.67 11.21
C GLY A 75 -4.95 17.50 11.66
N LEU A 76 -4.10 16.94 10.78
CA LEU A 76 -3.13 15.93 11.16
C LEU A 76 -1.93 16.55 11.90
N ASP A 77 -1.38 15.79 12.84
CA ASP A 77 -0.16 16.09 13.60
C ASP A 77 1.06 15.38 13.00
N ALA A 78 0.84 14.27 12.32
CA ALA A 78 1.91 13.42 11.80
C ALA A 78 1.58 12.83 10.41
N ILE A 79 2.62 12.49 9.68
CA ILE A 79 2.55 11.64 8.48
C ILE A 79 3.15 10.28 8.82
N ASP A 80 2.46 9.24 8.37
CA ASP A 80 2.92 7.86 8.41
C ASP A 80 3.41 7.45 7.02
N THR A 81 4.53 6.76 6.93
CA THR A 81 4.99 6.16 5.67
C THR A 81 5.80 4.90 5.90
N TYR A 82 5.65 3.93 5.00
CA TYR A 82 6.54 2.78 4.91
C TYR A 82 7.86 3.12 4.23
N VAL A 83 8.86 2.25 4.45
CA VAL A 83 10.10 2.19 3.68
C VAL A 83 10.07 0.93 2.82
N PHE A 84 10.16 1.09 1.51
CA PHE A 84 10.00 0.00 0.54
C PHE A 84 11.35 -0.57 0.13
N TRP A 85 11.74 -1.70 0.70
CA TRP A 85 13.07 -2.28 0.51
C TRP A 85 13.40 -2.55 -0.96
N ASN A 86 12.47 -3.13 -1.72
CA ASN A 86 12.71 -3.53 -3.11
C ASN A 86 13.06 -2.37 -4.05
N VAL A 87 12.55 -1.17 -3.79
CA VAL A 87 12.87 0.02 -4.61
C VAL A 87 14.15 0.69 -4.13
N HIS A 88 14.49 0.53 -2.85
CA HIS A 88 15.71 1.10 -2.29
C HIS A 88 16.94 0.22 -2.48
N GLU A 89 16.78 -1.09 -2.61
CA GLU A 89 17.86 -2.04 -2.88
C GLU A 89 17.44 -3.01 -4.00
N PRO A 90 17.29 -2.53 -5.25
CA PRO A 90 16.84 -3.36 -6.38
C PRO A 90 17.78 -4.51 -6.71
N SER A 91 19.04 -4.41 -6.35
CA SER A 91 20.03 -5.50 -6.37
C SER A 91 20.94 -5.42 -5.13
N PRO A 92 21.52 -6.53 -4.69
CA PRO A 92 22.29 -6.57 -3.44
C PRO A 92 23.37 -5.48 -3.35
N GLY A 93 23.27 -4.61 -2.34
CA GLY A 93 24.24 -3.53 -2.09
C GLY A 93 24.09 -2.29 -2.97
N ASN A 94 23.27 -2.31 -4.01
CA ASN A 94 22.97 -1.15 -4.84
C ASN A 94 21.75 -0.43 -4.30
N TYR A 95 21.95 0.79 -3.79
CA TYR A 95 20.88 1.56 -3.17
C TYR A 95 20.41 2.69 -4.08
N ASN A 96 19.08 2.93 -4.09
CA ASN A 96 18.43 4.01 -4.81
C ASN A 96 17.57 4.85 -3.85
N PHE A 97 17.90 6.13 -3.73
CA PHE A 97 17.16 7.13 -2.94
C PHE A 97 16.93 8.40 -3.77
N GLU A 98 16.68 8.25 -5.05
CA GLU A 98 16.52 9.38 -5.97
C GLU A 98 15.08 9.51 -6.49
N GLY A 99 14.72 10.71 -6.93
CA GLY A 99 13.43 11.00 -7.54
C GLY A 99 12.27 10.64 -6.61
N ARG A 100 11.40 9.75 -7.06
CA ARG A 100 10.23 9.26 -6.31
C ARG A 100 10.59 8.42 -5.08
N TYR A 101 11.84 7.97 -4.99
CA TYR A 101 12.36 7.17 -3.88
C TYR A 101 13.23 7.98 -2.91
N ASP A 102 13.25 9.32 -3.02
CA ASP A 102 13.99 10.20 -2.10
C ASP A 102 13.25 10.35 -0.76
N LEU A 103 13.44 9.35 0.11
CA LEU A 103 12.86 9.32 1.45
C LEU A 103 13.29 10.52 2.30
N VAL A 104 14.56 10.91 2.22
CA VAL A 104 15.10 12.03 3.03
C VAL A 104 14.41 13.33 2.65
N ARG A 105 14.29 13.63 1.36
CA ARG A 105 13.57 14.80 0.87
C ARG A 105 12.11 14.80 1.32
N PHE A 106 11.42 13.65 1.22
CA PHE A 106 10.03 13.53 1.67
C PHE A 106 9.89 13.85 3.16
N LEU A 107 10.74 13.29 4.03
CA LEU A 107 10.69 13.53 5.47
C LEU A 107 11.05 14.98 5.84
N LYS A 108 12.02 15.60 5.14
CA LYS A 108 12.34 17.01 5.30
C LYS A 108 11.19 17.93 4.88
N LEU A 109 10.41 17.55 3.88
CA LEU A 109 9.17 18.27 3.54
C LEU A 109 8.13 18.16 4.64
N VAL A 110 7.93 16.98 5.24
CA VAL A 110 7.04 16.81 6.38
C VAL A 110 7.47 17.72 7.54
N GLN A 111 8.77 17.76 7.85
CA GLN A 111 9.35 18.64 8.86
C GLN A 111 9.12 20.12 8.55
N LYS A 112 9.33 20.55 7.30
CA LYS A 112 9.09 21.92 6.83
C LYS A 112 7.68 22.40 7.15
N TYR A 113 6.69 21.52 7.06
CA TYR A 113 5.30 21.83 7.40
C TYR A 113 4.97 21.69 8.89
N GLY A 114 5.96 21.37 9.73
CA GLY A 114 5.79 21.24 11.18
C GLY A 114 4.94 20.05 11.59
N LEU A 115 4.98 18.97 10.80
CA LEU A 115 4.37 17.68 11.10
C LEU A 115 5.42 16.69 11.60
N TYR A 116 4.99 15.78 12.46
CA TYR A 116 5.79 14.64 12.89
C TYR A 116 5.76 13.52 11.87
N VAL A 117 6.60 12.50 12.10
CA VAL A 117 6.66 11.29 11.26
C VAL A 117 6.55 10.04 12.12
N HIS A 118 5.71 9.12 11.73
CA HIS A 118 5.78 7.72 12.08
C HIS A 118 6.46 6.96 10.92
N LEU A 119 7.69 6.52 11.11
CA LEU A 119 8.47 5.84 10.09
C LEU A 119 8.34 4.32 10.24
N ARG A 120 7.60 3.69 9.33
CA ARG A 120 7.38 2.24 9.34
C ARG A 120 8.46 1.58 8.47
N ILE A 121 9.58 1.18 9.11
CA ILE A 121 10.73 0.63 8.39
C ILE A 121 10.41 -0.77 7.85
N GLY A 122 9.61 -1.53 8.55
CA GLY A 122 9.26 -2.89 8.20
C GLY A 122 10.41 -3.87 8.49
N PRO A 123 11.16 -4.37 7.51
CA PRO A 123 11.14 -4.06 6.07
C PRO A 123 10.07 -4.81 5.27
N TYR A 124 9.33 -5.73 5.88
CA TYR A 124 8.09 -6.23 5.31
C TYR A 124 7.00 -5.18 5.49
N VAL A 125 6.32 -4.81 4.42
CA VAL A 125 5.32 -3.75 4.47
C VAL A 125 3.92 -4.21 4.09
N CYS A 126 3.76 -5.38 3.46
CA CYS A 126 2.51 -5.81 2.83
C CYS A 126 2.00 -4.77 1.83
N ALA A 127 1.20 -3.84 2.30
CA ALA A 127 0.77 -2.61 1.63
C ALA A 127 0.28 -2.82 0.20
N GLU A 128 -0.18 -4.02 -0.14
CA GLU A 128 -0.54 -4.43 -1.51
C GLU A 128 0.55 -4.08 -2.53
N TRP A 129 1.79 -4.07 -2.03
CA TRP A 129 3.00 -3.77 -2.80
C TRP A 129 3.66 -5.06 -3.29
N ASN A 130 4.26 -4.99 -4.48
CA ASN A 130 4.88 -6.12 -5.13
C ASN A 130 5.86 -6.85 -4.21
N PHE A 131 5.68 -8.16 -4.03
CA PHE A 131 6.44 -9.04 -3.15
C PHE A 131 6.52 -8.57 -1.68
N GLY A 132 5.45 -7.90 -1.20
CA GLY A 132 5.36 -7.38 0.18
C GLY A 132 6.40 -6.32 0.54
N GLY A 133 7.02 -5.70 -0.46
CA GLY A 133 8.11 -4.73 -0.31
C GLY A 133 9.49 -5.37 -0.30
N PHE A 134 9.61 -6.70 -0.29
CA PHE A 134 10.91 -7.36 -0.36
C PHE A 134 11.48 -7.35 -1.78
N PRO A 135 12.81 -7.18 -1.94
CA PRO A 135 13.46 -7.36 -3.23
C PRO A 135 13.47 -8.84 -3.61
N VAL A 136 13.13 -9.14 -4.86
CA VAL A 136 13.01 -10.53 -5.34
C VAL A 136 14.33 -11.30 -5.27
N TRP A 137 15.47 -10.63 -5.41
CA TRP A 137 16.77 -11.27 -5.27
C TRP A 137 16.96 -11.96 -3.91
N LEU A 138 16.28 -11.48 -2.86
CA LEU A 138 16.36 -12.03 -1.50
C LEU A 138 15.92 -13.50 -1.46
N LYS A 139 14.90 -13.90 -2.23
CA LYS A 139 14.43 -15.28 -2.35
C LYS A 139 15.54 -16.25 -2.76
N TYR A 140 16.57 -15.78 -3.47
CA TYR A 140 17.61 -16.60 -4.06
C TYR A 140 18.91 -16.65 -3.23
N VAL A 141 18.92 -16.03 -2.07
CA VAL A 141 20.00 -16.23 -1.10
C VAL A 141 19.91 -17.65 -0.54
N PRO A 142 20.98 -18.43 -0.57
CA PRO A 142 20.95 -19.83 -0.10
C PRO A 142 20.43 -19.95 1.34
N GLY A 143 19.48 -20.86 1.56
CA GLY A 143 18.88 -21.13 2.86
C GLY A 143 17.90 -20.05 3.33
N MET A 144 17.46 -19.15 2.47
CA MET A 144 16.51 -18.09 2.78
C MET A 144 15.12 -18.63 3.12
N SER A 145 14.53 -18.13 4.20
CA SER A 145 13.12 -18.24 4.55
C SER A 145 12.67 -16.93 5.16
N PHE A 146 11.65 -16.32 4.59
CA PHE A 146 11.20 -14.98 4.98
C PHE A 146 10.50 -14.96 6.32
N ARG A 147 10.72 -13.86 7.06
CA ARG A 147 10.01 -13.54 8.30
C ARG A 147 10.01 -14.69 9.32
N ASN A 148 11.15 -15.36 9.49
CA ASN A 148 11.30 -16.53 10.34
C ASN A 148 12.63 -16.49 11.09
N ASP A 149 12.82 -17.35 12.08
CA ASP A 149 14.10 -17.54 12.80
C ASP A 149 15.15 -18.18 11.88
N ASN A 150 15.50 -17.45 10.85
CA ASN A 150 16.36 -17.85 9.74
C ASN A 150 17.58 -16.94 9.65
N GLY A 151 18.77 -17.52 9.74
CA GLY A 151 20.02 -16.75 9.76
C GLY A 151 20.19 -15.82 8.55
N PRO A 152 20.10 -16.32 7.31
CA PRO A 152 20.21 -15.50 6.11
C PRO A 152 19.23 -14.34 6.08
N PHE A 153 17.97 -14.58 6.43
CA PHE A 153 16.93 -13.53 6.46
C PHE A 153 17.24 -12.47 7.52
N LYS A 154 17.57 -12.88 8.75
CA LYS A 154 17.89 -11.95 9.84
C LYS A 154 19.09 -11.05 9.49
N VAL A 155 20.14 -11.60 8.88
CA VAL A 155 21.31 -10.83 8.44
C VAL A 155 20.92 -9.78 7.38
N ALA A 156 20.14 -10.17 6.38
CA ALA A 156 19.72 -9.27 5.33
C ALA A 156 18.81 -8.15 5.85
N MET A 157 17.82 -8.50 6.67
CA MET A 157 16.90 -7.56 7.32
C MET A 157 17.66 -6.57 8.21
N GLN A 158 18.54 -7.05 9.08
CA GLN A 158 19.33 -6.19 9.97
C GLN A 158 20.17 -5.19 9.18
N ARG A 159 20.86 -5.65 8.13
CA ARG A 159 21.66 -4.79 7.25
C ARG A 159 20.82 -3.66 6.66
N PHE A 160 19.64 -3.97 6.13
CA PHE A 160 18.77 -2.97 5.52
C PHE A 160 18.23 -1.99 6.57
N VAL A 161 17.71 -2.49 7.70
CA VAL A 161 17.20 -1.63 8.78
C VAL A 161 18.28 -0.71 9.32
N GLN A 162 19.50 -1.24 9.54
CA GLN A 162 20.67 -0.43 9.94
C GLN A 162 21.01 0.66 8.92
N LYS A 163 20.95 0.35 7.61
CA LYS A 163 21.17 1.32 6.54
C LYS A 163 20.18 2.49 6.64
N ILE A 164 18.89 2.19 6.79
CA ILE A 164 17.84 3.21 6.92
C ILE A 164 18.03 4.03 8.21
N VAL A 165 18.19 3.38 9.36
CA VAL A 165 18.37 4.10 10.64
C VAL A 165 19.63 4.95 10.64
N THR A 166 20.73 4.45 10.09
CA THR A 166 21.98 5.23 9.97
C THR A 166 21.79 6.47 9.10
N MET A 167 21.08 6.32 7.97
CA MET A 167 20.75 7.44 7.09
C MET A 167 19.87 8.47 7.81
N MET A 168 18.83 8.04 8.51
CA MET A 168 17.97 8.96 9.28
C MET A 168 18.75 9.69 10.38
N LYS A 169 19.66 9.01 11.05
CA LYS A 169 20.54 9.62 12.07
C LYS A 169 21.51 10.63 11.46
N SER A 170 22.15 10.31 10.35
CA SER A 170 23.10 11.20 9.68
C SER A 170 22.45 12.48 9.16
N GLU A 171 21.16 12.40 8.82
CA GLU A 171 20.36 13.54 8.35
C GLU A 171 19.66 14.30 9.50
N GLY A 172 19.86 13.88 10.76
CA GLY A 172 19.27 14.53 11.94
C GLY A 172 17.75 14.41 11.99
N LEU A 173 17.16 13.33 11.46
CA LEU A 173 15.71 13.21 11.27
C LEU A 173 14.96 12.64 12.46
N PHE A 174 15.62 12.05 13.45
CA PHE A 174 14.95 11.64 14.69
C PHE A 174 14.66 12.83 15.59
N GLN A 175 13.57 12.76 16.35
CA GLN A 175 13.09 13.89 17.17
C GLN A 175 14.10 14.32 18.21
N ASN A 176 14.84 13.41 18.82
CA ASN A 176 15.93 13.74 19.77
C ASN A 176 17.12 14.49 19.13
N GLN A 177 17.15 14.59 17.80
CA GLN A 177 18.09 15.39 17.02
C GLN A 177 17.44 16.68 16.46
N GLY A 178 16.16 16.95 16.82
CA GLY A 178 15.37 18.04 16.25
C GLY A 178 14.60 17.70 14.97
N GLY A 179 14.64 16.43 14.53
CA GLY A 179 13.92 15.94 13.36
C GLY A 179 12.45 15.61 13.60
N PRO A 180 11.71 15.23 12.55
CA PRO A 180 10.28 14.98 12.65
C PRO A 180 9.91 13.59 13.13
N ILE A 181 10.81 12.58 13.10
CA ILE A 181 10.49 11.18 13.42
C ILE A 181 10.27 11.03 14.92
N ILE A 182 9.03 10.69 15.33
CA ILE A 182 8.63 10.46 16.73
C ILE A 182 8.34 9.00 17.06
N LEU A 183 8.10 8.16 16.06
CA LEU A 183 7.85 6.72 16.17
C LEU A 183 8.54 5.99 15.03
N SER A 184 9.03 4.79 15.32
CA SER A 184 9.54 3.85 14.33
C SER A 184 8.82 2.51 14.45
N GLN A 185 8.55 1.84 13.34
CA GLN A 185 7.95 0.51 13.33
C GLN A 185 8.91 -0.51 12.74
N ILE A 186 9.00 -1.66 13.39
CA ILE A 186 9.65 -2.88 12.89
C ILE A 186 8.58 -3.91 12.56
N GLU A 187 8.76 -4.67 11.47
CA GLU A 187 7.80 -5.65 10.98
C GLU A 187 6.43 -5.04 10.57
N ASN A 188 5.53 -5.87 10.09
CA ASN A 188 4.13 -5.51 9.84
C ASN A 188 3.22 -6.72 10.02
N GLU A 189 2.21 -6.60 10.91
CA GLU A 189 1.17 -7.60 11.18
C GLU A 189 1.71 -9.03 11.36
N TYR A 190 2.85 -9.16 12.05
CA TYR A 190 3.53 -10.44 12.16
C TYR A 190 2.82 -11.43 13.07
N GLY A 191 2.02 -10.97 14.04
CA GLY A 191 1.32 -11.84 15.00
C GLY A 191 0.45 -12.91 14.35
N ILE A 192 -0.14 -12.61 13.17
CA ILE A 192 -0.91 -13.61 12.41
C ILE A 192 0.01 -14.68 11.83
N GLU A 193 1.17 -14.27 11.31
CA GLU A 193 2.13 -15.15 10.66
C GLU A 193 2.93 -15.99 11.66
N SER A 194 3.22 -15.43 12.85
CA SER A 194 4.00 -16.10 13.89
C SER A 194 3.42 -17.45 14.28
N HIS A 195 2.09 -17.56 14.30
CA HIS A 195 1.40 -18.82 14.58
C HIS A 195 1.72 -19.92 13.56
N SER A 196 1.88 -19.57 12.29
CA SER A 196 2.23 -20.52 11.22
C SER A 196 3.65 -21.07 11.37
N TYR A 197 4.54 -20.31 12.00
CA TYR A 197 5.94 -20.70 12.27
C TYR A 197 6.14 -21.30 13.65
N GLY A 198 5.13 -21.22 14.55
CA GLY A 198 5.22 -21.72 15.91
C GLY A 198 6.36 -21.09 16.71
N PRO A 199 7.14 -21.89 17.50
CA PRO A 199 8.23 -21.33 18.32
C PRO A 199 9.31 -20.56 17.54
N ALA A 200 9.52 -20.87 16.27
CA ALA A 200 10.46 -20.13 15.43
C ALA A 200 9.94 -18.72 15.09
N GLY A 201 8.62 -18.57 14.94
CA GLY A 201 7.98 -17.28 14.77
C GLY A 201 8.20 -16.37 15.98
N HIS A 202 7.95 -16.86 17.17
CA HIS A 202 8.17 -16.10 18.43
C HIS A 202 9.66 -15.71 18.61
N ARG A 203 10.60 -16.60 18.33
CA ARG A 203 12.04 -16.25 18.38
C ARG A 203 12.42 -15.18 17.36
N TYR A 204 11.79 -15.18 16.20
CA TYR A 204 12.01 -14.15 15.19
C TYR A 204 11.44 -12.80 15.64
N SER A 205 10.19 -12.75 16.15
CA SER A 205 9.57 -11.52 16.68
C SER A 205 10.42 -10.91 17.80
N ASP A 206 10.85 -11.72 18.76
CA ASP A 206 11.77 -11.33 19.84
C ASP A 206 13.10 -10.76 19.30
N TRP A 207 13.67 -11.42 18.33
CA TRP A 207 14.92 -10.96 17.70
C TRP A 207 14.72 -9.63 16.96
N ALA A 208 13.63 -9.48 16.20
CA ALA A 208 13.33 -8.28 15.44
C ALA A 208 13.15 -7.06 16.37
N ALA A 209 12.39 -7.23 17.47
CA ALA A 209 12.23 -6.21 18.49
C ALA A 209 13.54 -5.80 19.14
N LYS A 210 14.38 -6.78 19.58
CA LYS A 210 15.68 -6.54 20.20
C LYS A 210 16.64 -5.84 19.23
N MET A 211 16.67 -6.27 17.98
CA MET A 211 17.49 -5.66 16.93
C MET A 211 17.09 -4.18 16.72
N ALA A 212 15.80 -3.92 16.58
CA ALA A 212 15.30 -2.56 16.39
C ALA A 212 15.62 -1.62 17.56
N VAL A 213 15.34 -2.07 18.80
CA VAL A 213 15.65 -1.30 20.02
C VAL A 213 17.16 -1.05 20.15
N GLY A 214 17.98 -2.06 19.82
CA GLY A 214 19.45 -1.97 19.85
C GLY A 214 20.05 -0.92 18.89
N LEU A 215 19.28 -0.44 17.91
CA LEU A 215 19.69 0.65 17.03
C LEU A 215 19.68 2.05 17.70
N ASN A 216 19.15 2.17 18.92
CA ASN A 216 19.20 3.38 19.73
C ASN A 216 18.77 4.65 18.96
N THR A 217 17.55 4.63 18.40
CA THR A 217 16.99 5.74 17.62
C THR A 217 16.59 6.95 18.48
N GLY A 218 16.43 6.74 19.79
CA GLY A 218 15.96 7.77 20.72
C GLY A 218 14.46 8.06 20.65
N VAL A 219 13.71 7.26 19.88
CA VAL A 219 12.24 7.30 19.80
C VAL A 219 11.67 5.89 20.01
N PRO A 220 10.41 5.78 20.50
CA PRO A 220 9.78 4.47 20.70
C PRO A 220 9.62 3.67 19.40
N TRP A 221 9.68 2.35 19.54
CA TRP A 221 9.36 1.39 18.48
C TRP A 221 7.99 0.79 18.70
N VAL A 222 7.30 0.49 17.60
CA VAL A 222 6.01 -0.19 17.59
C VAL A 222 6.05 -1.46 16.74
N MET A 223 5.19 -2.41 17.05
CA MET A 223 4.81 -3.57 16.23
C MET A 223 3.29 -3.63 16.15
N CYS A 224 2.75 -3.59 14.94
CA CYS A 224 1.31 -3.64 14.73
C CYS A 224 0.79 -5.09 14.65
N LYS A 225 -0.40 -5.33 15.21
CA LYS A 225 -1.02 -6.67 15.33
C LYS A 225 -0.06 -7.73 15.86
N GLU A 226 0.70 -7.37 16.90
CA GLU A 226 1.61 -8.26 17.61
C GLU A 226 1.21 -8.23 19.09
N ASP A 227 0.33 -9.14 19.50
CA ASP A 227 -0.27 -9.11 20.84
C ASP A 227 0.77 -9.40 21.94
N ASP A 228 1.84 -10.11 21.62
CA ASP A 228 2.95 -10.44 22.49
C ASP A 228 4.24 -9.65 22.22
N ALA A 229 4.12 -8.48 21.55
CA ALA A 229 5.27 -7.63 21.24
C ALA A 229 6.18 -7.42 22.47
N PRO A 230 7.49 -7.76 22.37
CA PRO A 230 8.40 -7.70 23.50
C PRO A 230 8.66 -6.27 23.99
N ASP A 231 8.87 -6.10 25.30
CA ASP A 231 9.24 -4.81 25.86
C ASP A 231 10.63 -4.34 25.37
N PRO A 232 10.77 -3.03 25.14
CA PRO A 232 9.83 -1.91 25.35
C PRO A 232 8.99 -1.56 24.11
N VAL A 233 8.92 -2.43 23.11
CA VAL A 233 8.16 -2.17 21.88
C VAL A 233 6.68 -2.10 22.17
N ILE A 234 5.99 -1.07 21.65
CA ILE A 234 4.56 -0.86 21.85
C ILE A 234 3.80 -1.72 20.84
N ASN A 235 2.90 -2.59 21.31
CA ASN A 235 1.96 -3.27 20.42
C ASN A 235 0.81 -2.33 20.04
N THR A 236 0.35 -2.40 18.79
CA THR A 236 -0.65 -1.50 18.25
C THR A 236 -1.71 -2.24 17.46
N CYS A 237 -2.85 -1.57 17.21
CA CYS A 237 -3.98 -2.13 16.49
C CYS A 237 -4.00 -1.69 15.03
N ASN A 238 -4.44 -2.59 14.14
CA ASN A 238 -4.83 -2.32 12.76
C ASN A 238 -6.25 -2.85 12.52
N GLY A 239 -7.08 -2.12 11.81
CA GLY A 239 -8.43 -2.58 11.46
C GLY A 239 -9.40 -1.45 11.13
N PHE A 240 -10.65 -1.83 10.82
CA PHE A 240 -11.75 -0.88 10.69
C PHE A 240 -12.20 -0.32 12.05
N TYR A 241 -11.96 -1.06 13.14
CA TYR A 241 -12.29 -0.70 14.52
C TYR A 241 -11.19 -1.18 15.45
N CYS A 242 -10.82 -0.36 16.42
CA CYS A 242 -9.83 -0.68 17.45
C CYS A 242 -10.28 -0.31 18.86
N ASP A 243 -11.56 -0.04 19.06
CA ASP A 243 -12.11 0.34 20.38
C ASP A 243 -12.05 -0.80 21.42
N TYR A 244 -11.93 -2.04 20.98
CA TYR A 244 -11.74 -3.24 21.81
C TYR A 244 -10.27 -3.49 22.18
N PHE A 245 -9.34 -2.84 21.50
CA PHE A 245 -7.90 -3.06 21.69
C PHE A 245 -7.45 -2.65 23.09
N SER A 246 -6.61 -3.50 23.68
CA SER A 246 -5.87 -3.20 24.90
C SER A 246 -4.40 -3.53 24.69
N PRO A 247 -3.49 -2.62 25.11
CA PRO A 247 -2.07 -2.91 25.07
C PRO A 247 -1.71 -4.15 25.89
N ASN A 248 -0.65 -4.86 25.51
CA ASN A 248 -0.21 -6.06 26.20
C ASN A 248 0.46 -5.80 27.57
N LYS A 249 0.73 -4.52 27.89
CA LYS A 249 1.23 -4.07 29.17
C LYS A 249 0.46 -2.83 29.64
N PRO A 250 0.16 -2.71 30.96
CA PRO A 250 -0.69 -1.63 31.47
C PRO A 250 -0.06 -0.23 31.38
N TYR A 251 1.23 -0.11 31.15
CA TYR A 251 1.94 1.15 30.99
C TYR A 251 2.11 1.60 29.52
N LYS A 252 1.72 0.77 28.54
CA LYS A 252 1.76 1.12 27.12
C LYS A 252 0.49 1.88 26.71
N PRO A 253 0.60 2.89 25.82
CA PRO A 253 -0.55 3.64 25.33
C PRO A 253 -1.35 2.86 24.30
N LYS A 254 -2.62 3.23 24.12
CA LYS A 254 -3.46 2.71 23.03
C LYS A 254 -3.16 3.48 21.75
N ILE A 255 -2.61 2.78 20.76
CA ILE A 255 -2.22 3.30 19.44
C ILE A 255 -2.94 2.49 18.35
N TRP A 256 -3.47 3.19 17.35
CA TRP A 256 -4.08 2.62 16.15
C TRP A 256 -3.22 2.98 14.94
N THR A 257 -2.42 2.05 14.48
CA THR A 257 -1.44 2.25 13.41
C THR A 257 -2.05 2.16 12.02
N GLU A 258 -3.19 1.47 11.86
CA GLU A 258 -3.92 1.47 10.60
C GLU A 258 -5.43 1.53 10.86
N ALA A 259 -5.97 2.76 10.85
CA ALA A 259 -7.41 3.00 10.79
C ALA A 259 -7.82 3.03 9.30
N TRP A 260 -8.35 1.92 8.81
CA TRP A 260 -8.62 1.74 7.38
C TRP A 260 -9.75 2.66 6.90
N THR A 261 -9.42 3.62 6.03
CA THR A 261 -10.35 4.62 5.50
C THR A 261 -11.26 4.07 4.39
N GLY A 262 -10.87 2.99 3.78
CA GLY A 262 -11.53 2.25 2.73
C GLY A 262 -10.86 0.90 2.55
N TRP A 263 -10.61 0.47 1.33
CA TRP A 263 -9.91 -0.77 1.00
C TRP A 263 -9.24 -0.67 -0.37
N PHE A 264 -8.28 -1.54 -0.63
CA PHE A 264 -7.69 -1.71 -1.96
C PHE A 264 -8.62 -2.49 -2.90
N GLU A 265 -8.32 -2.47 -4.19
CA GLU A 265 -9.12 -3.11 -5.22
C GLU A 265 -8.28 -4.03 -6.11
N ASP A 266 -8.90 -5.10 -6.61
CA ASP A 266 -8.36 -5.93 -7.68
C ASP A 266 -9.02 -5.55 -9.00
N PHE A 267 -8.36 -5.81 -10.14
CA PHE A 267 -8.98 -5.64 -11.46
C PHE A 267 -10.23 -6.52 -11.59
N GLY A 268 -11.40 -5.91 -11.64
CA GLY A 268 -12.70 -6.56 -11.74
C GLY A 268 -13.42 -6.77 -10.39
N SER A 269 -12.83 -6.39 -9.26
CA SER A 269 -13.50 -6.45 -7.95
C SER A 269 -14.54 -5.35 -7.78
N PRO A 270 -15.49 -5.50 -6.84
CA PRO A 270 -16.35 -4.40 -6.42
C PRO A 270 -15.53 -3.23 -5.87
N LYS A 271 -15.98 -1.99 -6.13
CA LYS A 271 -15.38 -0.80 -5.54
C LYS A 271 -15.83 -0.60 -4.10
N HIS A 272 -14.88 -0.41 -3.20
CA HIS A 272 -15.14 -0.20 -1.79
C HIS A 272 -15.26 1.29 -1.46
N GLN A 273 -16.31 1.64 -0.68
CA GLN A 273 -16.50 2.97 -0.13
C GLN A 273 -16.90 2.86 1.34
N ARG A 274 -16.11 3.44 2.24
CA ARG A 274 -16.42 3.52 3.66
C ARG A 274 -17.06 4.87 3.99
N PRO A 275 -18.30 4.91 4.49
CA PRO A 275 -18.95 6.15 4.88
C PRO A 275 -18.15 6.91 5.94
N VAL A 276 -18.12 8.24 5.84
CA VAL A 276 -17.34 9.06 6.77
C VAL A 276 -17.87 9.02 8.18
N GLU A 277 -19.19 8.92 8.37
CA GLU A 277 -19.79 8.80 9.69
C GLU A 277 -19.38 7.52 10.41
N ASP A 278 -19.08 6.45 9.68
CA ASP A 278 -18.58 5.21 10.28
C ASP A 278 -17.14 5.38 10.78
N ILE A 279 -16.25 5.90 9.96
CA ILE A 279 -14.86 6.12 10.39
C ILE A 279 -14.79 7.17 11.50
N ALA A 280 -15.61 8.23 11.44
CA ALA A 280 -15.69 9.22 12.50
C ALA A 280 -16.18 8.61 13.83
N PHE A 281 -17.20 7.74 13.78
CA PHE A 281 -17.65 6.99 14.94
C PHE A 281 -16.56 6.09 15.51
N ALA A 282 -15.89 5.31 14.65
CA ALA A 282 -14.84 4.38 15.06
C ALA A 282 -13.69 5.11 15.77
N VAL A 283 -13.25 6.26 15.21
CA VAL A 283 -12.19 7.10 15.79
C VAL A 283 -12.64 7.75 17.11
N ALA A 284 -13.82 8.37 17.15
CA ALA A 284 -14.34 8.97 18.37
C ALA A 284 -14.49 7.93 19.49
N ARG A 285 -14.94 6.71 19.15
CA ARG A 285 -15.07 5.60 20.11
C ARG A 285 -13.72 5.10 20.60
N PHE A 286 -12.72 5.02 19.75
CA PHE A 286 -11.37 4.67 20.15
C PHE A 286 -10.79 5.70 21.13
N ILE A 287 -10.93 6.99 20.83
CA ILE A 287 -10.48 8.09 21.70
C ILE A 287 -11.21 8.10 23.04
N GLN A 288 -12.54 7.97 23.07
CA GLN A 288 -13.29 7.96 24.32
C GLN A 288 -12.93 6.77 25.24
N LYS A 289 -12.38 5.70 24.68
CA LYS A 289 -11.86 4.53 25.42
C LYS A 289 -10.38 4.61 25.77
N GLY A 290 -9.78 5.80 25.67
CA GLY A 290 -8.39 6.08 26.06
C GLY A 290 -7.36 5.91 24.94
N GLY A 291 -7.79 5.82 23.69
CA GLY A 291 -6.88 5.89 22.53
C GLY A 291 -6.21 7.26 22.43
N SER A 292 -4.95 7.30 21.98
CA SER A 292 -4.15 8.54 21.96
C SER A 292 -3.41 8.80 20.65
N PHE A 293 -3.35 7.83 19.77
CA PHE A 293 -2.75 7.96 18.44
C PHE A 293 -3.63 7.21 17.42
N VAL A 294 -4.03 7.89 16.37
CA VAL A 294 -4.80 7.31 15.26
C VAL A 294 -4.12 7.65 13.95
N ASN A 295 -3.72 6.64 13.19
CA ASN A 295 -3.20 6.80 11.85
C ASN A 295 -4.23 6.34 10.80
N TYR A 296 -4.69 7.24 9.95
CA TYR A 296 -5.58 6.92 8.83
C TYR A 296 -4.80 6.22 7.71
N TYR A 297 -5.11 4.98 7.51
CA TYR A 297 -4.55 4.16 6.44
C TYR A 297 -5.61 3.93 5.35
N MET A 298 -5.61 4.59 4.21
CA MET A 298 -4.69 5.64 3.74
C MET A 298 -5.30 7.02 3.97
N TYR A 299 -4.47 8.05 4.13
CA TYR A 299 -4.92 9.44 4.02
C TYR A 299 -4.81 9.95 2.58
N HIS A 300 -3.81 9.48 1.84
CA HIS A 300 -3.67 9.52 0.40
C HIS A 300 -3.08 8.20 -0.07
N GLY A 301 -3.84 7.43 -0.81
CA GLY A 301 -3.40 6.11 -1.28
C GLY A 301 -2.45 6.20 -2.46
N GLY A 302 -2.78 7.03 -3.44
CA GLY A 302 -1.96 7.28 -4.62
C GLY A 302 -1.96 6.15 -5.64
N THR A 303 -0.86 6.02 -6.38
CA THR A 303 -0.72 5.16 -7.56
C THR A 303 0.43 4.16 -7.41
N ASN A 304 0.17 2.90 -7.68
CA ASN A 304 1.19 1.85 -7.78
C ASN A 304 1.91 1.97 -9.15
N PHE A 305 2.80 2.94 -9.26
CA PHE A 305 3.52 3.18 -10.52
C PHE A 305 4.33 1.98 -10.99
N GLY A 306 4.37 1.80 -12.31
CA GLY A 306 5.12 0.73 -12.94
C GLY A 306 4.57 -0.65 -12.60
N ARG A 307 5.42 -1.49 -12.03
CA ARG A 307 5.08 -2.85 -11.62
C ARG A 307 5.03 -3.02 -10.11
N SER A 308 4.82 -1.93 -9.37
CA SER A 308 4.85 -1.93 -7.90
C SER A 308 3.58 -2.47 -7.23
N ALA A 309 2.45 -2.59 -7.94
CA ALA A 309 1.29 -3.30 -7.43
C ALA A 309 1.61 -4.76 -7.14
N GLY A 310 1.24 -5.23 -5.95
CA GLY A 310 1.29 -6.64 -5.58
C GLY A 310 0.25 -7.47 -6.37
N GLY A 311 0.14 -8.74 -6.06
CA GLY A 311 -0.76 -9.59 -6.82
C GLY A 311 -1.27 -10.82 -6.09
N PRO A 312 -2.13 -11.52 -6.82
CA PRO A 312 -2.53 -11.26 -8.21
C PRO A 312 -3.58 -10.15 -8.35
N PHE A 313 -3.49 -9.39 -9.46
CA PHE A 313 -4.53 -8.48 -9.95
C PHE A 313 -4.82 -7.22 -9.12
N ILE A 314 -4.02 -6.88 -8.12
CA ILE A 314 -4.17 -5.60 -7.40
C ILE A 314 -4.04 -4.45 -8.41
N THR A 315 -4.97 -3.49 -8.35
CA THR A 315 -5.03 -2.38 -9.31
C THR A 315 -3.82 -1.44 -9.17
N THR A 316 -3.51 -0.74 -10.25
CA THR A 316 -2.51 0.33 -10.21
C THR A 316 -2.99 1.50 -9.34
N SER A 317 -4.28 1.80 -9.33
CA SER A 317 -4.85 2.73 -8.37
C SER A 317 -4.79 2.15 -6.95
N TYR A 318 -4.20 2.90 -6.03
CA TYR A 318 -4.27 2.60 -4.60
C TYR A 318 -5.08 3.67 -3.87
N ASP A 319 -6.11 4.17 -4.53
CA ASP A 319 -6.96 5.27 -4.05
C ASP A 319 -7.49 5.03 -2.63
N TYR A 320 -7.84 3.79 -2.28
CA TYR A 320 -8.24 3.33 -0.94
C TYR A 320 -9.48 4.02 -0.37
N ASP A 321 -10.23 4.75 -1.20
CA ASP A 321 -11.31 5.66 -0.76
C ASP A 321 -10.82 6.69 0.30
N ALA A 322 -9.57 7.11 0.17
CA ALA A 322 -8.87 7.98 1.12
C ALA A 322 -9.45 9.41 1.14
N PRO A 323 -9.24 10.20 2.23
CA PRO A 323 -9.65 11.60 2.31
C PRO A 323 -9.05 12.52 1.23
N ILE A 324 -7.86 12.19 0.74
CA ILE A 324 -7.25 12.79 -0.46
C ILE A 324 -7.21 11.70 -1.52
N ASP A 325 -7.84 11.93 -2.67
CA ASP A 325 -7.94 10.94 -3.74
C ASP A 325 -6.60 10.66 -4.45
N GLU A 326 -6.59 9.69 -5.37
CA GLU A 326 -5.40 9.29 -6.13
C GLU A 326 -4.71 10.47 -6.82
N TYR A 327 -5.47 11.47 -7.26
CA TYR A 327 -4.97 12.64 -7.98
C TYR A 327 -4.54 13.80 -7.07
N GLY A 328 -4.62 13.60 -5.75
CA GLY A 328 -4.28 14.62 -4.76
C GLY A 328 -5.41 15.62 -4.49
N LEU A 329 -6.63 15.37 -4.94
CA LEU A 329 -7.79 16.21 -4.68
C LEU A 329 -8.50 15.82 -3.38
N ILE A 330 -9.11 16.78 -2.72
CA ILE A 330 -9.87 16.56 -1.49
C ILE A 330 -11.16 15.81 -1.80
N ARG A 331 -11.40 14.69 -1.11
CA ARG A 331 -12.65 13.92 -1.20
C ARG A 331 -13.63 14.37 -0.13
N GLN A 332 -14.73 14.97 -0.54
CA GLN A 332 -15.82 15.38 0.35
C GLN A 332 -16.94 14.32 0.39
N PRO A 333 -17.58 14.11 1.55
CA PRO A 333 -17.44 14.84 2.83
C PRO A 333 -16.33 14.31 3.73
N LYS A 334 -15.59 13.27 3.32
CA LYS A 334 -14.66 12.53 4.16
C LYS A 334 -13.58 13.42 4.79
N TYR A 335 -12.96 14.25 3.98
CA TYR A 335 -11.88 15.13 4.44
C TYR A 335 -12.33 16.15 5.49
N ASP A 336 -13.36 16.97 5.19
CA ASP A 336 -13.75 18.03 6.12
C ASP A 336 -14.49 17.50 7.35
N HIS A 337 -15.26 16.43 7.24
CA HIS A 337 -15.91 15.83 8.42
C HIS A 337 -14.90 15.27 9.41
N LEU A 338 -13.82 14.61 8.92
CA LEU A 338 -12.72 14.16 9.77
C LEU A 338 -11.92 15.33 10.36
N LYS A 339 -11.71 16.41 9.60
CA LYS A 339 -11.07 17.63 10.08
C LYS A 339 -11.83 18.23 11.27
N GLU A 340 -13.17 18.31 11.19
CA GLU A 340 -13.99 18.83 12.31
C GLU A 340 -13.98 17.85 13.51
N LEU A 341 -13.92 16.54 13.28
CA LEU A 341 -13.68 15.57 14.34
C LEU A 341 -12.36 15.81 15.07
N HIS A 342 -11.25 16.00 14.32
CA HIS A 342 -9.94 16.29 14.91
C HIS A 342 -9.97 17.53 15.76
N LYS A 343 -10.59 18.59 15.26
CA LYS A 343 -10.76 19.87 16.00
C LYS A 343 -11.53 19.66 17.31
N ALA A 344 -12.64 18.94 17.28
CA ALA A 344 -13.45 18.68 18.47
C ALA A 344 -12.68 17.87 19.53
N ILE A 345 -11.91 16.85 19.10
CA ILE A 345 -11.07 16.06 20.00
C ILE A 345 -9.89 16.89 20.53
N LYS A 346 -9.27 17.73 19.72
CA LYS A 346 -8.17 18.64 20.19
C LYS A 346 -8.63 19.64 21.23
N LEU A 347 -9.86 20.15 21.13
CA LEU A 347 -10.46 20.98 22.19
C LEU A 347 -10.60 20.22 23.53
N SER A 348 -10.71 18.89 23.47
CA SER A 348 -10.81 17.99 24.64
C SER A 348 -9.46 17.46 25.14
N GLU A 349 -8.35 17.68 24.42
CA GLU A 349 -7.05 17.01 24.63
C GLU A 349 -6.57 17.10 26.07
N ARG A 350 -6.64 18.28 26.70
CA ARG A 350 -6.18 18.48 28.08
C ARG A 350 -6.89 17.58 29.08
N ALA A 351 -8.20 17.38 28.93
CA ALA A 351 -8.97 16.48 29.80
C ALA A 351 -8.65 15.01 29.51
N LEU A 352 -8.57 14.63 28.23
CA LEU A 352 -8.32 13.27 27.77
C LEU A 352 -6.98 12.71 28.27
N VAL A 353 -5.91 13.51 28.22
CA VAL A 353 -4.56 13.07 28.66
C VAL A 353 -4.35 13.13 30.16
N SER A 354 -5.24 13.82 30.92
CA SER A 354 -5.08 14.06 32.36
C SER A 354 -5.77 13.01 33.22
N ALA A 355 -6.90 12.47 32.79
CA ALA A 355 -7.75 11.62 33.61
C ALA A 355 -8.25 10.38 32.86
N ASP A 356 -8.65 9.35 33.60
CA ASP A 356 -9.44 8.26 33.06
C ASP A 356 -10.92 8.66 33.00
N PRO A 357 -11.70 8.13 32.07
CA PRO A 357 -13.10 8.47 31.97
C PRO A 357 -13.92 7.79 33.08
N THR A 358 -14.86 8.53 33.65
CA THR A 358 -15.99 7.94 34.36
C THR A 358 -17.06 7.58 33.34
N VAL A 359 -17.51 6.33 33.34
CA VAL A 359 -18.53 5.83 32.41
C VAL A 359 -19.86 5.74 33.14
N THR A 360 -20.89 6.39 32.57
CA THR A 360 -22.25 6.38 33.11
C THR A 360 -23.24 5.95 32.04
N ALA A 361 -24.12 5.00 32.34
CA ALA A 361 -25.24 4.65 31.49
C ALA A 361 -26.27 5.80 31.47
N LEU A 362 -26.71 6.19 30.28
CA LEU A 362 -27.77 7.19 30.09
C LEU A 362 -29.06 6.55 29.55
N GLY A 363 -29.02 5.27 29.23
CA GLY A 363 -30.08 4.41 28.73
C GLY A 363 -29.56 3.02 28.42
N ASN A 364 -30.34 2.22 27.68
CA ASN A 364 -29.96 0.83 27.35
C ASN A 364 -28.78 0.76 26.34
N TYR A 365 -28.70 1.72 25.44
CA TYR A 365 -27.66 1.81 24.39
C TYR A 365 -26.86 3.11 24.47
N GLU A 366 -27.13 3.95 25.48
CA GLU A 366 -26.56 5.27 25.61
C GLU A 366 -25.61 5.33 26.79
N GLN A 367 -24.45 5.94 26.57
CA GLN A 367 -23.40 6.07 27.57
C GLN A 367 -22.76 7.46 27.53
N ALA A 368 -22.36 7.96 28.68
CA ALA A 368 -21.48 9.12 28.81
C ALA A 368 -20.10 8.67 29.31
N TYR A 369 -19.05 9.05 28.58
CA TYR A 369 -17.67 8.98 29.00
C TYR A 369 -17.22 10.37 29.40
N VAL A 370 -16.91 10.57 30.68
CA VAL A 370 -16.60 11.89 31.25
C VAL A 370 -15.18 11.92 31.76
N PHE A 371 -14.36 12.78 31.19
CA PHE A 371 -12.98 13.05 31.59
C PHE A 371 -12.97 14.33 32.42
N SER A 372 -12.62 14.25 33.70
CA SER A 372 -12.56 15.39 34.61
C SER A 372 -11.15 15.52 35.16
N SER A 373 -10.47 16.62 34.82
CA SER A 373 -9.13 16.93 35.32
C SER A 373 -9.22 17.60 36.68
N THR A 374 -8.29 17.30 37.57
CA THR A 374 -8.11 18.01 38.87
C THR A 374 -7.82 19.51 38.70
N SER A 375 -7.31 19.92 37.53
CA SER A 375 -7.07 21.32 37.16
C SER A 375 -8.29 22.02 36.53
N GLY A 376 -9.49 21.44 36.61
CA GLY A 376 -10.75 22.06 36.20
C GLY A 376 -11.16 21.83 34.74
N GLY A 377 -10.39 21.06 33.97
CA GLY A 377 -10.79 20.67 32.58
C GLY A 377 -11.83 19.54 32.60
N CYS A 378 -12.84 19.64 31.74
CA CYS A 378 -13.87 18.60 31.57
C CYS A 378 -14.13 18.37 30.10
N ALA A 379 -14.19 17.10 29.66
CA ALA A 379 -14.68 16.69 28.36
C ALA A 379 -15.62 15.49 28.48
N ALA A 380 -16.67 15.44 27.67
CA ALA A 380 -17.60 14.34 27.66
C ALA A 380 -17.87 13.84 26.24
N PHE A 381 -18.04 12.53 26.10
CA PHE A 381 -18.49 11.86 24.90
C PHE A 381 -19.82 11.18 25.20
N LEU A 382 -20.89 11.61 24.52
CA LEU A 382 -22.22 11.02 24.65
C LEU A 382 -22.46 10.11 23.46
N SER A 383 -22.59 8.83 23.72
CA SER A 383 -22.69 7.80 22.69
C SER A 383 -24.09 7.19 22.63
N ASN A 384 -24.60 6.99 21.43
CA ASN A 384 -25.79 6.17 21.15
C ASN A 384 -25.36 5.00 20.24
N TYR A 385 -25.43 3.79 20.79
CA TYR A 385 -25.07 2.54 20.08
C TYR A 385 -26.28 1.88 19.40
N HIS A 386 -27.48 2.42 19.56
CA HIS A 386 -28.63 1.91 18.82
C HIS A 386 -28.47 2.19 17.33
N SER A 387 -28.58 1.14 16.49
CA SER A 387 -28.29 1.23 15.06
C SER A 387 -29.28 2.12 14.29
N ASN A 388 -30.56 2.18 14.71
CA ASN A 388 -31.64 2.73 13.91
C ASN A 388 -32.45 3.85 14.60
N SER A 389 -32.30 4.05 15.91
CA SER A 389 -33.14 4.99 16.66
C SER A 389 -32.35 6.15 17.23
N ALA A 390 -32.80 7.37 16.93
CA ALA A 390 -32.34 8.55 17.63
C ALA A 390 -32.96 8.59 19.03
N VAL A 391 -32.23 9.15 19.99
CA VAL A 391 -32.66 9.24 21.38
C VAL A 391 -32.34 10.63 21.94
N THR A 392 -33.18 11.08 22.88
CA THR A 392 -32.90 12.27 23.69
C THR A 392 -32.46 11.82 25.08
N VAL A 393 -31.20 12.10 25.43
CA VAL A 393 -30.65 11.81 26.75
C VAL A 393 -30.56 13.06 27.62
N THR A 394 -30.64 12.89 28.95
CA THR A 394 -30.36 13.96 29.90
C THR A 394 -28.99 13.75 30.50
N PHE A 395 -28.10 14.73 30.29
CA PHE A 395 -26.78 14.76 30.89
C PHE A 395 -26.53 16.11 31.56
N ARG A 396 -26.16 16.10 32.85
CA ARG A 396 -25.95 17.31 33.66
C ARG A 396 -27.10 18.34 33.55
N ASN A 397 -28.34 17.87 33.70
CA ASN A 397 -29.57 18.68 33.61
C ASN A 397 -29.82 19.35 32.24
N ARG A 398 -29.17 18.87 31.16
CA ARG A 398 -29.41 19.29 29.78
C ARG A 398 -29.84 18.14 28.92
N LYS A 399 -30.69 18.42 27.94
CA LYS A 399 -31.14 17.42 26.95
C LYS A 399 -30.25 17.48 25.73
N TYR A 400 -29.83 16.31 25.25
CA TYR A 400 -29.04 16.13 24.02
C TYR A 400 -29.72 15.12 23.13
N GLN A 401 -29.91 15.48 21.87
CA GLN A 401 -30.44 14.57 20.87
C GLN A 401 -29.28 13.85 20.19
N LEU A 402 -29.20 12.55 20.36
CA LEU A 402 -28.18 11.70 19.79
C LEU A 402 -28.76 10.94 18.59
N PRO A 403 -28.25 11.18 17.36
CA PRO A 403 -28.59 10.33 16.21
C PRO A 403 -28.26 8.85 16.49
N PRO A 404 -28.86 7.94 15.75
CA PRO A 404 -28.49 6.54 15.87
C PRO A 404 -27.02 6.35 15.51
N TRP A 405 -26.35 5.38 16.19
CA TRP A 405 -24.95 5.01 15.98
C TRP A 405 -24.02 6.22 15.88
N SER A 406 -24.02 7.04 16.92
CA SER A 406 -23.26 8.28 16.91
C SER A 406 -22.66 8.61 18.28
N ILE A 407 -21.67 9.51 18.21
CA ILE A 407 -21.02 10.06 19.39
C ILE A 407 -21.02 11.57 19.27
N SER A 408 -21.57 12.27 20.28
CA SER A 408 -21.42 13.71 20.45
C SER A 408 -20.23 14.03 21.35
N ILE A 409 -19.43 15.02 20.96
CA ILE A 409 -18.23 15.48 21.69
C ILE A 409 -18.51 16.83 22.33
N LEU A 410 -18.33 16.88 23.67
CA LEU A 410 -18.55 18.04 24.52
C LEU A 410 -17.23 18.42 25.21
N PRO A 411 -16.39 19.31 24.66
CA PRO A 411 -15.07 19.65 25.20
C PRO A 411 -15.10 20.31 26.59
N ASP A 412 -16.22 20.87 26.96
CA ASP A 412 -16.49 21.54 28.23
C ASP A 412 -17.54 20.81 29.10
N CYS A 413 -17.88 19.57 28.74
CA CYS A 413 -18.99 18.81 29.34
C CYS A 413 -20.37 19.48 29.22
N LYS A 414 -20.57 20.42 28.31
CA LYS A 414 -21.76 21.22 28.20
C LYS A 414 -22.24 21.46 26.77
N ASN A 415 -21.33 21.88 25.89
CA ASN A 415 -21.66 22.26 24.52
C ASN A 415 -21.31 21.12 23.56
N ASP A 416 -22.30 20.60 22.81
CA ASP A 416 -22.12 19.63 21.74
C ASP A 416 -21.54 20.36 20.52
N VAL A 417 -20.24 20.19 20.28
CA VAL A 417 -19.52 20.87 19.20
C VAL A 417 -19.38 20.01 17.94
N PHE A 418 -19.57 18.71 18.07
CA PHE A 418 -19.45 17.76 16.96
C PHE A 418 -20.23 16.47 17.27
N ASN A 419 -20.90 15.93 16.25
CA ASN A 419 -21.48 14.59 16.30
C ASN A 419 -21.10 13.80 15.07
N THR A 420 -20.63 12.56 15.26
CA THR A 420 -20.09 11.71 14.19
C THR A 420 -21.07 11.39 13.06
N ALA A 421 -22.37 11.43 13.30
CA ALA A 421 -23.39 11.15 12.28
C ALA A 421 -23.98 12.41 11.64
N ARG A 422 -23.67 13.61 12.14
CA ARG A 422 -24.14 14.89 11.59
C ARG A 422 -23.13 15.41 10.57
N VAL A 423 -23.17 14.86 9.36
CA VAL A 423 -22.29 15.29 8.27
C VAL A 423 -22.82 16.61 7.71
N GLY A 424 -22.16 17.72 8.07
CA GLY A 424 -22.52 19.07 7.64
C GLY A 424 -21.95 19.50 6.28
N VAL A 425 -21.10 18.68 5.70
CA VAL A 425 -20.39 18.97 4.45
C VAL A 425 -21.13 18.33 3.27
N LYS A 426 -21.33 19.09 2.20
CA LYS A 426 -21.91 18.55 0.97
C LYS A 426 -20.92 17.61 0.30
N ALA A 427 -21.41 16.46 -0.15
CA ALA A 427 -20.62 15.56 -0.98
C ALA A 427 -20.25 16.29 -2.29
N SER A 428 -18.98 16.27 -2.63
CA SER A 428 -18.48 16.67 -3.95
C SER A 428 -17.47 15.66 -4.42
N THR A 429 -17.68 15.15 -5.62
CA THR A 429 -16.76 14.19 -6.25
C THR A 429 -16.21 14.84 -7.51
N ALA A 430 -14.91 14.94 -7.61
CA ALA A 430 -14.27 15.35 -8.86
C ALA A 430 -14.58 14.31 -9.94
N GLN A 431 -14.84 14.78 -11.16
CA GLN A 431 -15.08 13.91 -12.31
C GLN A 431 -14.07 14.22 -13.39
N MET A 432 -13.49 13.15 -13.98
CA MET A 432 -12.71 13.30 -15.19
C MET A 432 -13.64 13.58 -16.35
N VAL A 433 -13.38 14.68 -17.05
CA VAL A 433 -14.12 15.07 -18.26
C VAL A 433 -13.20 14.91 -19.47
N ALA A 434 -13.78 14.44 -20.57
CA ALA A 434 -13.04 14.35 -21.82
C ALA A 434 -12.56 15.74 -22.25
N THR A 435 -11.30 15.84 -22.60
CA THR A 435 -10.75 17.08 -23.18
C THR A 435 -10.35 16.84 -24.63
N GLU A 436 -10.46 17.88 -25.45
CA GLU A 436 -10.03 17.81 -26.85
C GLU A 436 -8.52 17.84 -26.94
N VAL A 437 -7.92 16.66 -26.83
CA VAL A 437 -6.50 16.48 -27.10
C VAL A 437 -6.31 16.03 -28.53
N LYS A 438 -5.65 16.86 -29.33
CA LYS A 438 -5.29 16.49 -30.69
C LYS A 438 -4.12 15.51 -30.65
N ILE A 439 -4.39 14.24 -30.93
CA ILE A 439 -3.36 13.23 -31.15
C ILE A 439 -2.75 13.47 -32.55
N LEU A 440 -1.47 13.74 -32.59
CA LEU A 440 -0.77 14.13 -33.83
C LEU A 440 -0.57 12.95 -34.78
N SER A 441 -0.26 11.77 -34.22
CA SER A 441 -0.09 10.54 -34.98
C SER A 441 -0.18 9.31 -34.07
N TRP A 442 -0.69 8.21 -34.64
CA TRP A 442 -0.58 6.89 -34.03
C TRP A 442 0.38 6.03 -34.83
N GLN A 443 1.24 5.32 -34.13
CA GLN A 443 2.16 4.34 -34.66
C GLN A 443 2.03 3.05 -33.88
N THR A 444 2.21 1.92 -34.55
CA THR A 444 2.11 0.59 -33.96
C THR A 444 3.32 -0.26 -34.27
N PHE A 445 3.68 -1.12 -33.33
CA PHE A 445 4.65 -2.19 -33.50
C PHE A 445 4.05 -3.47 -32.90
N SER A 446 3.96 -4.53 -33.68
CA SER A 446 3.43 -5.84 -33.23
C SER A 446 4.59 -6.76 -32.87
N GLU A 447 4.45 -7.46 -31.73
CA GLU A 447 5.40 -8.49 -31.31
C GLU A 447 5.43 -9.62 -32.34
N ASP A 448 6.62 -10.07 -32.69
CA ASP A 448 6.81 -11.21 -33.57
C ASP A 448 6.69 -12.52 -32.79
N VAL A 449 5.51 -13.13 -32.85
CA VAL A 449 5.22 -14.41 -32.19
C VAL A 449 5.79 -15.61 -32.97
N TYR A 450 6.24 -15.40 -34.20
CA TYR A 450 6.84 -16.48 -35.02
C TYR A 450 8.32 -16.71 -34.68
N SER A 451 9.07 -15.64 -34.31
CA SER A 451 10.52 -15.68 -34.08
C SER A 451 10.86 -15.57 -32.58
N LEU A 452 10.25 -16.44 -31.75
CA LEU A 452 10.48 -16.45 -30.30
C LEU A 452 11.77 -17.14 -29.88
N ILE A 453 12.39 -17.93 -30.75
CA ILE A 453 13.64 -18.64 -30.49
C ILE A 453 14.75 -17.87 -31.18
N ASP A 454 15.56 -17.18 -30.39
CA ASP A 454 16.71 -16.39 -30.81
C ASP A 454 17.85 -16.51 -29.78
N ASP A 455 18.92 -15.75 -29.94
CA ASP A 455 20.10 -15.77 -29.05
C ASP A 455 19.78 -15.39 -27.59
N SER A 456 18.64 -14.73 -27.34
CA SER A 456 18.17 -14.40 -25.98
C SER A 456 17.37 -15.51 -25.33
N SER A 457 17.06 -16.59 -26.06
CA SER A 457 16.32 -17.76 -25.56
C SER A 457 17.26 -18.85 -25.07
N PHE A 458 16.81 -19.64 -24.10
CA PHE A 458 17.51 -20.85 -23.66
C PHE A 458 16.55 -22.04 -23.62
N THR A 459 17.08 -23.26 -23.54
CA THR A 459 16.26 -24.48 -23.52
C THR A 459 16.46 -25.29 -22.25
N HIS A 460 15.37 -25.89 -21.77
CA HIS A 460 15.37 -26.80 -20.65
C HIS A 460 14.40 -27.97 -20.88
N VAL A 461 14.66 -29.13 -20.30
CA VAL A 461 13.73 -30.26 -20.30
C VAL A 461 12.81 -30.12 -19.08
N GLY A 462 11.51 -30.11 -19.31
CA GLY A 462 10.52 -29.85 -18.28
C GLY A 462 10.16 -28.37 -18.12
N LEU A 463 9.10 -28.12 -17.36
CA LEU A 463 8.57 -26.78 -17.11
C LEU A 463 9.34 -26.07 -15.98
N LEU A 464 9.71 -24.83 -16.21
CA LEU A 464 10.35 -23.96 -15.21
C LEU A 464 9.35 -22.96 -14.64
N GLU A 465 9.43 -22.74 -13.35
CA GLU A 465 8.62 -21.73 -12.65
C GLU A 465 9.03 -20.32 -13.12
N GLN A 466 8.05 -19.45 -13.36
CA GLN A 466 8.26 -18.16 -14.03
C GLN A 466 9.20 -17.23 -13.27
N LEU A 467 9.00 -17.04 -11.96
CA LEU A 467 9.81 -16.11 -11.18
C LEU A 467 11.26 -16.58 -11.11
N ASN A 468 11.50 -17.89 -11.07
CA ASN A 468 12.84 -18.45 -11.12
C ASN A 468 13.58 -18.13 -12.42
N VAL A 469 12.86 -17.93 -13.50
CA VAL A 469 13.41 -17.56 -14.82
C VAL A 469 13.52 -16.04 -14.96
N THR A 470 12.44 -15.32 -14.75
CA THR A 470 12.37 -13.87 -15.00
C THR A 470 13.08 -13.03 -13.97
N ARG A 471 13.23 -13.52 -12.73
CA ARG A 471 13.76 -12.75 -11.58
C ARG A 471 13.06 -11.40 -11.41
N ASP A 472 11.77 -11.36 -11.74
CA ASP A 472 10.94 -10.15 -11.76
C ASP A 472 11.47 -9.01 -12.68
N LYS A 473 12.24 -9.34 -13.71
CA LYS A 473 12.69 -8.36 -14.72
C LYS A 473 11.59 -7.99 -15.71
N SER A 474 10.62 -8.88 -15.92
CA SER A 474 9.46 -8.69 -16.78
C SER A 474 8.24 -9.42 -16.21
N ASP A 475 7.04 -8.94 -16.54
CA ASP A 475 5.79 -9.67 -16.27
C ASP A 475 5.61 -10.88 -17.20
N TYR A 476 6.38 -10.96 -18.28
CA TYR A 476 6.16 -11.88 -19.38
C TYR A 476 7.21 -12.99 -19.43
N LEU A 477 6.74 -14.25 -19.62
CA LEU A 477 7.60 -15.38 -19.91
C LEU A 477 7.00 -16.23 -21.02
N TRP A 478 7.77 -16.44 -22.08
CA TRP A 478 7.43 -17.36 -23.17
C TRP A 478 7.94 -18.76 -22.89
N TYR A 479 7.07 -19.75 -23.10
CA TYR A 479 7.34 -21.18 -23.12
C TYR A 479 7.05 -21.67 -24.52
N THR A 480 8.04 -22.20 -25.24
CA THR A 480 7.86 -22.66 -26.63
C THR A 480 8.39 -24.07 -26.78
N THR A 481 7.56 -24.95 -27.37
CA THR A 481 7.96 -26.29 -27.75
C THR A 481 7.50 -26.62 -29.18
N SER A 482 8.09 -27.63 -29.79
CA SER A 482 7.72 -28.11 -31.14
C SER A 482 7.31 -29.56 -31.10
N ILE A 483 6.26 -29.90 -31.80
CA ILE A 483 5.74 -31.25 -31.92
C ILE A 483 5.61 -31.66 -33.39
N PRO A 484 6.09 -32.86 -33.80
CA PRO A 484 5.83 -33.41 -35.12
C PRO A 484 4.43 -34.07 -35.14
N ILE A 485 3.68 -33.80 -36.17
CA ILE A 485 2.38 -34.41 -36.44
C ILE A 485 2.49 -35.22 -37.74
N ARG A 486 2.10 -36.51 -37.72
CA ARG A 486 2.11 -37.36 -38.88
C ARG A 486 1.02 -36.92 -39.86
N SER A 487 1.29 -37.05 -41.16
CA SER A 487 0.29 -36.75 -42.18
C SER A 487 -0.89 -37.72 -42.17
N THR A 488 -0.74 -38.85 -41.50
CA THR A 488 -1.77 -39.92 -41.37
C THR A 488 -2.72 -39.70 -40.18
N GLU A 489 -2.49 -38.69 -39.33
CA GLU A 489 -3.35 -38.43 -38.17
C GLU A 489 -4.80 -38.19 -38.57
N SER A 490 -5.72 -38.93 -37.95
CA SER A 490 -7.14 -38.95 -38.31
C SER A 490 -7.82 -37.59 -38.22
N PHE A 491 -7.42 -36.75 -37.25
CA PHE A 491 -7.99 -35.42 -37.06
C PHE A 491 -7.76 -34.49 -38.27
N LEU A 492 -6.67 -34.68 -39.02
CA LEU A 492 -6.36 -33.88 -40.22
C LEU A 492 -7.39 -34.07 -41.33
N HIS A 493 -8.07 -35.23 -41.36
CA HIS A 493 -9.01 -35.64 -42.39
C HIS A 493 -10.48 -35.59 -41.92
N GLN A 494 -10.72 -35.50 -40.60
CA GLN A 494 -12.05 -35.57 -40.00
C GLN A 494 -12.64 -34.24 -39.60
N GLY A 495 -11.92 -33.10 -39.78
CA GLY A 495 -12.35 -31.78 -39.37
C GLY A 495 -12.46 -31.61 -37.84
N ARG A 496 -11.81 -32.47 -37.05
CA ARG A 496 -11.74 -32.36 -35.60
C ARG A 496 -10.45 -31.67 -35.22
N SER A 497 -10.49 -30.81 -34.17
CA SER A 497 -9.29 -30.18 -33.64
C SER A 497 -8.83 -30.91 -32.38
N PRO A 498 -7.55 -31.28 -32.26
CA PRO A 498 -6.97 -31.75 -31.01
C PRO A 498 -7.14 -30.70 -29.90
N THR A 499 -7.27 -31.17 -28.66
CA THR A 499 -7.45 -30.30 -27.49
C THR A 499 -6.13 -30.18 -26.74
N LEU A 500 -5.69 -28.94 -26.51
CA LEU A 500 -4.57 -28.64 -25.63
C LEU A 500 -5.08 -28.21 -24.23
N THR A 501 -4.53 -28.86 -23.20
CA THR A 501 -4.76 -28.50 -21.82
C THR A 501 -3.44 -27.99 -21.23
N VAL A 502 -3.46 -26.82 -20.60
CA VAL A 502 -2.27 -26.19 -19.94
C VAL A 502 -2.63 -25.77 -18.53
N GLY A 503 -2.00 -26.40 -17.55
CA GLY A 503 -2.10 -26.01 -16.14
C GLY A 503 -1.08 -24.92 -15.79
N SER A 504 -1.52 -23.94 -15.02
CA SER A 504 -0.70 -22.80 -14.62
C SER A 504 -1.06 -22.31 -13.21
N SER A 505 -0.05 -21.85 -12.49
CA SER A 505 -0.19 -21.05 -11.27
C SER A 505 0.00 -19.55 -11.56
N GLY A 506 0.05 -19.17 -12.84
CA GLY A 506 0.15 -17.77 -13.29
C GLY A 506 -1.22 -17.10 -13.34
N HIS A 507 -1.20 -15.82 -13.70
CA HIS A 507 -2.37 -14.94 -13.63
C HIS A 507 -3.07 -14.80 -14.97
N ALA A 508 -2.32 -14.86 -16.07
CA ALA A 508 -2.87 -14.90 -17.42
C ALA A 508 -2.01 -15.78 -18.32
N LEU A 509 -2.67 -16.50 -19.25
CA LEU A 509 -2.04 -17.29 -20.29
C LEU A 509 -2.58 -16.90 -21.66
N HIS A 510 -1.71 -16.82 -22.64
CA HIS A 510 -2.05 -16.74 -24.05
C HIS A 510 -1.39 -17.90 -24.79
N VAL A 511 -2.17 -18.69 -25.52
CA VAL A 511 -1.70 -19.85 -26.25
C VAL A 511 -1.68 -19.55 -27.74
N PHE A 512 -0.57 -19.83 -28.38
CA PHE A 512 -0.35 -19.66 -29.82
C PHE A 512 0.10 -20.98 -30.42
N VAL A 513 -0.41 -21.27 -31.61
CA VAL A 513 0.02 -22.41 -32.42
C VAL A 513 0.46 -21.89 -33.79
N ASN A 514 1.70 -22.19 -34.17
CA ASN A 514 2.29 -21.68 -35.40
C ASN A 514 2.15 -20.16 -35.55
N GLY A 515 2.32 -19.42 -34.44
CA GLY A 515 2.21 -17.97 -34.40
C GLY A 515 0.80 -17.38 -34.35
N VAL A 516 -0.23 -18.24 -34.48
CA VAL A 516 -1.65 -17.83 -34.45
C VAL A 516 -2.20 -18.05 -33.04
N LYS A 517 -2.86 -17.04 -32.47
CA LYS A 517 -3.48 -17.12 -31.17
C LYS A 517 -4.64 -18.12 -31.16
N SER A 518 -4.54 -19.14 -30.31
CA SER A 518 -5.56 -20.20 -30.15
C SER A 518 -6.50 -19.92 -28.98
N GLY A 519 -6.08 -19.11 -27.99
CA GLY A 519 -6.94 -18.73 -26.89
C GLY A 519 -6.19 -18.07 -25.73
N SER A 520 -6.95 -17.69 -24.71
CA SER A 520 -6.44 -17.06 -23.50
C SER A 520 -7.28 -17.46 -22.30
N VAL A 521 -6.64 -17.51 -21.13
CA VAL A 521 -7.31 -17.68 -19.82
C VAL A 521 -6.63 -16.79 -18.79
N PHE A 522 -7.38 -16.29 -17.82
CA PHE A 522 -6.88 -15.46 -16.73
C PHE A 522 -7.74 -15.62 -15.46
N GLY A 523 -7.14 -15.39 -14.31
CA GLY A 523 -7.74 -15.49 -12.97
C GLY A 523 -6.69 -15.39 -11.88
N ASN A 524 -7.14 -15.34 -10.64
CA ASN A 524 -6.31 -15.09 -9.44
C ASN A 524 -5.86 -16.38 -8.72
N SER A 525 -6.11 -17.54 -9.28
CA SER A 525 -5.74 -18.84 -8.71
C SER A 525 -5.32 -19.80 -9.82
N LYS A 526 -5.14 -21.06 -9.48
CA LYS A 526 -4.77 -22.10 -10.47
C LYS A 526 -5.62 -22.01 -11.73
N LEU A 527 -4.98 -21.76 -12.86
CA LEU A 527 -5.60 -21.64 -14.15
C LEU A 527 -5.47 -22.94 -14.94
N THR A 528 -6.48 -23.23 -15.75
CA THR A 528 -6.40 -24.27 -16.77
C THR A 528 -6.90 -23.71 -18.09
N PHE A 529 -6.00 -23.57 -19.05
CA PHE A 529 -6.40 -23.41 -20.44
C PHE A 529 -6.82 -24.79 -20.97
N ARG A 530 -7.99 -24.89 -21.58
CA ARG A 530 -8.43 -26.07 -22.32
C ARG A 530 -9.16 -25.62 -23.60
N GLY A 531 -8.58 -25.91 -24.74
CA GLY A 531 -9.14 -25.48 -26.01
C GLY A 531 -8.67 -26.29 -27.19
N GLY A 532 -9.50 -26.33 -28.25
CA GLY A 532 -9.11 -26.88 -29.53
C GLY A 532 -8.01 -26.08 -30.19
N ILE A 533 -7.02 -26.74 -30.76
CA ILE A 533 -5.91 -26.10 -31.47
C ILE A 533 -5.78 -26.61 -32.89
N ASN A 534 -5.33 -25.74 -33.79
CA ASN A 534 -5.16 -26.08 -35.21
C ASN A 534 -3.72 -26.56 -35.45
N LEU A 535 -3.58 -27.87 -35.67
CA LEU A 535 -2.31 -28.49 -36.03
C LEU A 535 -2.34 -28.90 -37.52
N ARG A 536 -1.15 -28.91 -38.12
CA ARG A 536 -0.93 -29.33 -39.49
C ARG A 536 0.04 -30.51 -39.55
N ALA A 537 0.06 -31.25 -40.64
CA ALA A 537 1.09 -32.25 -40.88
C ALA A 537 2.50 -31.62 -40.83
N GLY A 538 3.46 -32.33 -40.26
CA GLY A 538 4.82 -31.84 -40.05
C GLY A 538 5.01 -31.21 -38.70
N VAL A 539 6.02 -30.34 -38.56
CA VAL A 539 6.38 -29.68 -37.28
C VAL A 539 5.43 -28.55 -36.98
N ASN A 540 4.85 -28.57 -35.77
CA ASN A 540 4.03 -27.52 -35.23
C ASN A 540 4.71 -26.91 -34.00
N ARG A 541 4.66 -25.59 -33.87
CA ARG A 541 5.18 -24.86 -32.72
C ARG A 541 4.03 -24.43 -31.81
N ILE A 542 4.10 -24.82 -30.54
CA ILE A 542 3.20 -24.37 -29.50
C ILE A 542 3.97 -23.37 -28.64
N SER A 543 3.46 -22.13 -28.55
CA SER A 543 4.04 -21.08 -27.72
C SER A 543 3.00 -20.62 -26.70
N ILE A 544 3.39 -20.57 -25.45
CA ILE A 544 2.54 -20.14 -24.33
C ILE A 544 3.20 -18.91 -23.72
N LEU A 545 2.48 -17.79 -23.69
CA LEU A 545 2.88 -16.60 -22.95
C LEU A 545 2.20 -16.63 -21.58
N SER A 546 2.99 -16.70 -20.54
CA SER A 546 2.54 -16.48 -19.16
C SER A 546 2.79 -15.03 -18.75
N VAL A 547 1.78 -14.41 -18.12
CA VAL A 547 1.84 -13.03 -17.67
C VAL A 547 1.61 -12.98 -16.16
N ALA A 548 2.58 -12.46 -15.42
CA ALA A 548 2.43 -12.17 -14.00
C ALA A 548 1.77 -10.79 -13.82
N VAL A 549 0.71 -10.70 -13.01
CA VAL A 549 0.01 -9.44 -12.71
C VAL A 549 0.20 -9.15 -11.22
N GLY A 550 1.40 -8.73 -10.85
CA GLY A 550 1.88 -8.59 -9.48
C GLY A 550 2.38 -9.91 -8.86
N LEU A 551 3.25 -9.82 -7.89
CA LEU A 551 3.76 -10.96 -7.12
C LEU A 551 3.02 -11.08 -5.79
N PRO A 552 2.97 -12.26 -5.17
CA PRO A 552 2.42 -12.45 -3.84
C PRO A 552 3.03 -11.46 -2.83
N ASN A 553 2.19 -10.88 -1.97
CA ASN A 553 2.61 -9.83 -1.04
C ASN A 553 2.32 -10.14 0.42
N ASN A 554 1.64 -11.23 0.72
CA ASN A 554 1.28 -11.63 2.08
C ASN A 554 1.26 -13.16 2.25
N GLY A 555 1.09 -13.61 3.48
CA GLY A 555 1.00 -15.00 3.89
C GLY A 555 2.34 -15.62 4.27
N ALA A 556 2.28 -16.64 5.12
CA ALA A 556 3.46 -17.39 5.52
C ALA A 556 4.11 -18.08 4.30
N HIS A 557 5.43 -17.99 4.20
CA HIS A 557 6.22 -18.60 3.11
C HIS A 557 5.79 -18.13 1.70
N PHE A 558 5.31 -16.89 1.54
CA PHE A 558 4.89 -16.41 0.22
C PHE A 558 6.02 -16.41 -0.82
N GLU A 559 7.28 -16.41 -0.38
CA GLU A 559 8.46 -16.61 -1.23
C GLU A 559 8.49 -17.97 -1.94
N THR A 560 7.75 -18.97 -1.44
CA THR A 560 7.69 -20.31 -2.04
C THR A 560 6.58 -20.46 -3.06
N GLN A 561 5.67 -19.50 -3.14
CA GLN A 561 4.57 -19.55 -4.12
C GLN A 561 5.13 -19.55 -5.54
N SER A 562 4.55 -20.42 -6.37
CA SER A 562 4.94 -20.58 -7.77
C SER A 562 3.99 -19.80 -8.68
N ILE A 563 4.56 -19.19 -9.71
CA ILE A 563 3.80 -18.55 -10.79
C ILE A 563 4.24 -19.11 -12.15
N GLY A 564 3.42 -18.92 -13.18
CA GLY A 564 3.73 -19.38 -14.52
C GLY A 564 3.15 -20.74 -14.83
N VAL A 565 3.61 -21.34 -15.92
CA VAL A 565 3.13 -22.66 -16.39
C VAL A 565 3.75 -23.73 -15.50
N THR A 566 2.92 -24.32 -14.65
CA THR A 566 3.31 -25.39 -13.71
C THR A 566 2.88 -26.79 -14.17
N GLY A 567 2.12 -26.85 -15.27
CA GLY A 567 1.63 -28.09 -15.85
C GLY A 567 0.38 -28.67 -15.14
N PRO A 568 -0.14 -29.80 -15.65
CA PRO A 568 0.35 -30.52 -16.84
C PRO A 568 0.07 -29.77 -18.16
N VAL A 569 0.85 -30.07 -19.20
CA VAL A 569 0.59 -29.66 -20.59
C VAL A 569 0.28 -30.88 -21.40
N ILE A 570 -0.99 -31.08 -21.74
CA ILE A 570 -1.49 -32.33 -22.36
C ILE A 570 -2.17 -32.02 -23.70
N LEU A 571 -1.75 -32.71 -24.74
CA LEU A 571 -2.38 -32.72 -26.04
C LEU A 571 -3.21 -33.99 -26.20
N GLN A 572 -4.51 -33.85 -26.48
CA GLN A 572 -5.47 -34.93 -26.64
C GLN A 572 -6.07 -34.93 -28.04
N GLY A 573 -6.51 -36.10 -28.53
CA GLY A 573 -7.16 -36.25 -29.83
C GLY A 573 -6.20 -36.59 -30.96
N LEU A 574 -5.02 -37.11 -30.63
CA LEU A 574 -4.12 -37.80 -31.56
C LEU A 574 -4.55 -39.26 -31.73
N ASP A 575 -4.13 -39.91 -32.80
CA ASP A 575 -4.39 -41.35 -33.00
C ASP A 575 -3.76 -42.21 -31.90
N GLU A 576 -2.66 -41.78 -31.33
CA GLU A 576 -2.04 -42.39 -30.13
C GLU A 576 -2.78 -42.03 -28.81
N GLY A 577 -3.86 -41.24 -28.89
CA GLY A 577 -4.65 -40.81 -27.73
C GLY A 577 -4.23 -39.46 -27.17
N SER A 578 -3.54 -39.47 -26.02
CA SER A 578 -3.06 -38.25 -25.36
C SER A 578 -1.54 -38.26 -25.23
N LYS A 579 -0.94 -37.06 -25.31
CA LYS A 579 0.50 -36.84 -25.17
C LYS A 579 0.79 -35.79 -24.12
N ASP A 580 1.54 -36.17 -23.10
CA ASP A 580 2.05 -35.21 -22.10
C ASP A 580 3.29 -34.50 -22.67
N LEU A 581 3.19 -33.17 -22.74
CA LEU A 581 4.26 -32.31 -23.23
C LEU A 581 5.05 -31.67 -22.07
N SER A 582 4.65 -31.88 -20.81
CA SER A 582 5.24 -31.22 -19.64
C SER A 582 6.75 -31.45 -19.53
N MET A 583 7.20 -32.68 -19.85
CA MET A 583 8.60 -33.09 -19.75
C MET A 583 9.36 -33.00 -21.08
N GLN A 584 8.79 -32.34 -22.08
CA GLN A 584 9.51 -32.12 -23.35
C GLN A 584 10.59 -31.02 -23.17
N ARG A 585 11.38 -30.83 -24.23
CA ARG A 585 12.30 -29.70 -24.33
C ARG A 585 11.51 -28.43 -24.64
N TRP A 586 11.58 -27.47 -23.71
CA TRP A 586 10.98 -26.15 -23.84
C TRP A 586 12.07 -25.10 -24.05
N SER A 587 11.80 -24.15 -24.95
CA SER A 587 12.57 -22.91 -25.08
C SER A 587 11.88 -21.81 -24.29
N TYR A 588 12.67 -21.03 -23.58
CA TYR A 588 12.25 -19.93 -22.69
C TYR A 588 12.78 -18.61 -23.20
N LYS A 589 11.91 -17.59 -23.25
CA LYS A 589 12.30 -16.22 -23.56
C LYS A 589 11.65 -15.27 -22.54
N ILE A 590 12.48 -14.46 -21.88
CA ILE A 590 12.04 -13.48 -20.91
C ILE A 590 11.57 -12.23 -21.64
N GLY A 591 10.39 -11.71 -21.28
CA GLY A 591 9.89 -10.44 -21.73
C GLY A 591 9.35 -10.45 -23.18
N LEU A 592 9.01 -9.24 -23.61
CA LEU A 592 8.60 -8.92 -24.98
C LEU A 592 9.78 -8.32 -25.76
N LYS A 593 9.75 -8.42 -27.09
CA LYS A 593 10.76 -7.81 -27.93
C LYS A 593 10.83 -6.28 -27.73
N GLY A 594 9.65 -5.65 -27.59
CA GLY A 594 9.59 -4.21 -27.29
C GLY A 594 10.27 -3.82 -25.98
N GLU A 595 10.17 -4.66 -24.94
CA GLU A 595 10.94 -4.45 -23.69
C GLU A 595 12.45 -4.59 -23.94
N ALA A 596 12.85 -5.62 -24.68
CA ALA A 596 14.28 -5.87 -24.97
C ALA A 596 14.95 -4.76 -25.77
N VAL A 597 14.20 -4.03 -26.62
CA VAL A 597 14.69 -2.89 -27.38
C VAL A 597 14.29 -1.55 -26.77
N ASN A 598 13.79 -1.54 -25.54
CA ASN A 598 13.40 -0.37 -24.73
C ASN A 598 12.45 0.59 -25.48
N LEU A 599 11.36 0.06 -26.07
CA LEU A 599 10.36 0.90 -26.77
C LEU A 599 9.64 1.88 -25.86
N ASP A 600 9.68 1.67 -24.57
CA ASP A 600 9.21 2.57 -23.52
C ASP A 600 10.04 3.86 -23.43
N SER A 601 11.30 3.83 -23.87
CA SER A 601 12.20 4.99 -23.86
C SER A 601 11.99 5.89 -25.09
N VAL A 602 11.94 7.19 -24.86
CA VAL A 602 11.82 8.20 -25.94
C VAL A 602 13.00 8.11 -26.93
N SER A 603 14.21 7.82 -26.44
CA SER A 603 15.43 7.74 -27.25
C SER A 603 15.53 6.48 -28.09
N SER A 604 14.93 5.37 -27.67
CA SER A 604 15.04 4.06 -28.34
C SER A 604 13.95 3.81 -29.39
N SER A 605 13.03 4.75 -29.55
CA SER A 605 11.89 4.58 -30.47
C SER A 605 12.30 4.46 -31.96
N LEU A 606 13.57 4.69 -32.29
CA LEU A 606 14.12 4.52 -33.65
C LEU A 606 14.62 3.08 -33.92
N SER A 607 14.65 2.20 -32.92
CA SER A 607 15.23 0.85 -33.07
C SER A 607 14.33 -0.17 -33.77
N VAL A 608 13.06 0.18 -34.04
CA VAL A 608 12.11 -0.68 -34.73
C VAL A 608 11.38 0.08 -35.84
N HIS A 609 10.85 -0.67 -36.82
CA HIS A 609 9.99 -0.10 -37.84
C HIS A 609 8.58 0.10 -37.29
N TRP A 610 8.23 1.33 -36.96
CA TRP A 610 6.88 1.71 -36.58
C TRP A 610 5.99 1.84 -37.80
N VAL A 611 4.82 1.21 -37.75
CA VAL A 611 3.82 1.31 -38.82
C VAL A 611 2.82 2.40 -38.44
N GLY A 612 2.76 3.44 -39.25
CA GLY A 612 1.75 4.50 -39.14
C GLY A 612 0.43 4.04 -39.74
N GLY A 613 -0.71 4.47 -39.19
CA GLY A 613 -2.01 4.28 -39.81
C GLY A 613 -3.10 3.72 -38.92
N ASN A 614 -4.06 3.05 -39.52
CA ASN A 614 -5.37 2.71 -38.94
C ASN A 614 -5.26 1.82 -37.70
N LEU A 615 -5.56 2.36 -36.52
CA LEU A 615 -5.70 1.65 -35.24
C LEU A 615 -6.64 0.44 -35.32
N MET A 616 -7.59 0.43 -36.25
CA MET A 616 -8.54 -0.67 -36.41
C MET A 616 -7.87 -1.97 -36.86
N ALA A 617 -6.84 -1.89 -37.69
CA ALA A 617 -6.09 -3.08 -38.12
C ALA A 617 -5.27 -3.69 -36.99
N SER A 618 -4.73 -2.87 -36.08
CA SER A 618 -3.93 -3.33 -34.93
C SER A 618 -4.77 -3.95 -33.81
N ARG A 619 -6.06 -3.65 -33.74
CA ARG A 619 -6.96 -4.24 -32.71
C ARG A 619 -7.09 -5.77 -32.80
N GLN A 620 -6.83 -6.35 -33.94
CA GLN A 620 -6.88 -7.80 -34.14
C GLN A 620 -5.54 -8.51 -33.92
N GLN A 621 -4.45 -7.73 -33.80
CA GLN A 621 -3.11 -8.27 -33.54
C GLN A 621 -2.87 -8.35 -32.02
N PRO A 622 -2.60 -9.54 -31.47
CA PRO A 622 -2.21 -9.65 -30.06
C PRO A 622 -0.83 -9.04 -29.85
N LEU A 623 -0.58 -8.50 -28.65
CA LEU A 623 0.73 -7.97 -28.22
C LEU A 623 1.23 -6.85 -29.14
N THR A 624 0.49 -5.75 -29.20
CA THR A 624 0.84 -4.58 -30.01
C THR A 624 1.24 -3.42 -29.11
N TRP A 625 2.37 -2.81 -29.41
CA TRP A 625 2.81 -1.54 -28.88
C TRP A 625 2.14 -0.41 -29.66
N HIS A 626 1.61 0.57 -28.93
CA HIS A 626 1.01 1.75 -29.51
C HIS A 626 1.80 2.97 -29.05
N LYS A 627 2.16 3.85 -29.97
CA LYS A 627 2.85 5.11 -29.68
C LYS A 627 2.06 6.26 -30.26
N ALA A 628 1.88 7.29 -29.45
CA ALA A 628 1.25 8.53 -29.89
C ALA A 628 1.97 9.74 -29.27
N TYR A 629 1.86 10.86 -29.96
CA TYR A 629 2.30 12.16 -29.47
C TYR A 629 1.11 13.08 -29.32
N PHE A 630 1.09 13.83 -28.23
CA PHE A 630 0.05 14.80 -27.97
C PHE A 630 0.62 15.98 -27.17
N ASN A 631 -0.05 17.13 -27.27
CA ASN A 631 0.23 18.27 -26.40
C ASN A 631 -0.57 18.12 -25.10
N ALA A 632 0.08 18.33 -23.97
CA ALA A 632 -0.64 18.34 -22.69
C ALA A 632 -1.75 19.41 -22.73
N PRO A 633 -2.95 19.09 -22.19
CA PRO A 633 -3.99 20.10 -22.02
C PRO A 633 -3.50 21.28 -21.20
N ALA A 634 -4.03 22.45 -21.46
CA ALA A 634 -3.74 23.66 -20.70
C ALA A 634 -4.36 23.58 -19.30
N GLY A 635 -3.70 24.17 -18.30
CA GLY A 635 -4.17 24.21 -16.91
C GLY A 635 -3.32 23.37 -15.98
N ASN A 636 -3.74 23.31 -14.71
CA ASN A 636 -3.06 22.59 -13.63
C ASN A 636 -3.93 21.48 -13.03
N ASP A 637 -5.05 21.15 -13.66
CA ASP A 637 -5.90 20.06 -13.20
C ASP A 637 -5.23 18.70 -13.44
N PRO A 638 -5.46 17.72 -12.59
CA PRO A 638 -4.96 16.37 -12.81
C PRO A 638 -5.45 15.77 -14.12
N LEU A 639 -4.59 15.02 -14.78
CA LEU A 639 -4.87 14.37 -16.06
C LEU A 639 -5.00 12.87 -15.89
N ALA A 640 -5.92 12.27 -16.64
CA ALA A 640 -6.07 10.83 -16.75
C ALA A 640 -6.18 10.39 -18.22
N LEU A 641 -5.77 9.17 -18.51
CA LEU A 641 -5.96 8.55 -19.82
C LEU A 641 -7.22 7.69 -19.82
N ASP A 642 -8.08 7.84 -20.83
CA ASP A 642 -9.19 6.92 -21.05
C ASP A 642 -8.72 5.73 -21.90
N LEU A 643 -8.58 4.58 -21.27
CA LEU A 643 -8.20 3.32 -21.89
C LEU A 643 -9.37 2.34 -22.06
N SER A 644 -10.61 2.81 -21.94
CA SER A 644 -11.81 1.96 -22.02
C SER A 644 -11.93 1.17 -23.32
N SER A 645 -11.32 1.67 -24.41
CA SER A 645 -11.26 0.98 -25.71
C SER A 645 -10.10 -0.02 -25.85
N MET A 646 -9.18 -0.06 -24.87
CA MET A 646 -8.04 -0.97 -24.84
C MET A 646 -8.40 -2.26 -24.07
N GLY A 647 -7.57 -3.28 -24.10
CA GLY A 647 -7.78 -4.51 -23.34
C GLY A 647 -7.05 -4.52 -22.00
N LYS A 648 -5.78 -4.90 -22.03
CA LYS A 648 -4.88 -4.91 -20.89
C LYS A 648 -3.44 -4.66 -21.37
N GLY A 649 -2.60 -4.17 -20.47
CA GLY A 649 -1.21 -3.90 -20.79
C GLY A 649 -0.54 -3.01 -19.75
N GLN A 650 0.45 -2.26 -20.19
CA GLN A 650 1.19 -1.27 -19.42
C GLN A 650 1.26 0.05 -20.19
N ILE A 651 1.48 1.14 -19.46
CA ILE A 651 1.49 2.50 -20.00
C ILE A 651 2.75 3.22 -19.58
N TRP A 652 3.31 3.96 -20.52
CA TRP A 652 4.43 4.87 -20.29
C TRP A 652 4.10 6.27 -20.82
N ILE A 653 4.43 7.28 -20.04
CA ILE A 653 4.40 8.68 -20.45
C ILE A 653 5.84 9.22 -20.41
N ASN A 654 6.36 9.62 -21.54
CA ASN A 654 7.74 10.14 -21.67
C ASN A 654 8.79 9.21 -21.04
N GLY A 655 8.64 7.89 -21.23
CA GLY A 655 9.54 6.88 -20.68
C GLY A 655 9.29 6.50 -19.21
N GLN A 656 8.34 7.15 -18.54
CA GLN A 656 7.95 6.81 -17.18
C GLN A 656 6.81 5.79 -17.20
N ASN A 657 7.02 4.62 -16.61
CA ASN A 657 5.98 3.60 -16.48
C ASN A 657 4.92 4.06 -15.46
N ILE A 658 3.71 4.33 -15.94
CA ILE A 658 2.58 4.74 -15.10
C ILE A 658 1.98 3.54 -14.38
N GLY A 659 1.91 2.39 -15.03
CA GLY A 659 1.42 1.16 -14.41
C GLY A 659 0.78 0.18 -15.37
N ARG A 660 0.27 -0.89 -14.78
CA ARG A 660 -0.54 -1.90 -15.48
C ARG A 660 -1.96 -1.39 -15.64
N TYR A 661 -2.61 -1.64 -16.78
CA TYR A 661 -4.03 -1.42 -16.95
C TYR A 661 -4.75 -2.70 -17.36
N TRP A 662 -6.01 -2.81 -16.94
CA TRP A 662 -6.90 -3.89 -17.30
C TRP A 662 -8.34 -3.35 -17.33
N THR A 663 -8.97 -3.33 -18.52
CA THR A 663 -10.35 -2.83 -18.67
C THR A 663 -11.33 -3.87 -18.14
N SER A 664 -11.35 -4.03 -16.84
CA SER A 664 -12.29 -4.88 -16.11
C SER A 664 -13.35 -4.06 -15.43
N TRP A 665 -14.58 -4.50 -15.51
CA TRP A 665 -15.73 -3.89 -14.85
C TRP A 665 -15.94 -4.54 -13.50
N ALA A 666 -16.18 -3.71 -12.50
CA ALA A 666 -16.49 -4.15 -11.15
C ALA A 666 -17.71 -5.06 -11.14
N LYS A 667 -17.57 -6.26 -10.61
CA LYS A 667 -18.60 -7.31 -10.52
C LYS A 667 -18.41 -8.12 -9.24
N GLY A 668 -19.43 -8.88 -8.86
CA GLY A 668 -19.41 -9.73 -7.67
C GLY A 668 -20.49 -9.31 -6.67
N ASN A 669 -20.22 -9.43 -5.37
CA ASN A 669 -21.15 -9.02 -4.34
C ASN A 669 -21.05 -7.50 -4.12
N CYS A 670 -21.92 -6.75 -4.79
CA CYS A 670 -21.88 -5.28 -4.84
C CYS A 670 -22.92 -4.61 -3.92
N GLY A 671 -23.59 -5.36 -3.09
CA GLY A 671 -24.65 -4.85 -2.22
C GLY A 671 -24.29 -4.72 -0.75
N GLN A 672 -23.16 -5.23 -0.31
CA GLN A 672 -22.78 -5.29 1.10
C GLN A 672 -21.27 -5.09 1.29
N CYS A 673 -20.89 -4.31 2.28
CA CYS A 673 -19.52 -4.34 2.76
C CYS A 673 -19.26 -5.58 3.61
N SER A 674 -18.14 -6.23 3.36
CA SER A 674 -17.67 -7.35 4.16
C SER A 674 -16.72 -6.91 5.28
N TYR A 675 -17.05 -5.84 6.03
CA TYR A 675 -16.26 -5.47 7.18
C TYR A 675 -16.64 -6.35 8.39
N ALA A 676 -15.63 -6.79 9.15
CA ALA A 676 -15.85 -7.38 10.44
C ALA A 676 -16.11 -6.26 11.47
N GLY A 677 -17.26 -6.28 12.16
CA GLY A 677 -17.57 -5.34 13.24
C GLY A 677 -19.05 -4.94 13.35
N THR A 678 -19.38 -4.16 14.37
CA THR A 678 -20.72 -3.62 14.62
C THR A 678 -20.95 -2.38 13.75
N TYR A 679 -21.24 -2.60 12.50
CA TYR A 679 -21.25 -1.61 11.49
C TYR A 679 -22.61 -1.49 10.80
N ARG A 680 -22.93 -0.29 10.29
CA ARG A 680 -24.14 -0.08 9.48
C ARG A 680 -23.91 -0.60 8.07
N GLU A 681 -24.13 -1.89 7.84
CA GLU A 681 -23.94 -2.55 6.55
C GLU A 681 -24.63 -1.81 5.38
N TRP A 682 -25.80 -1.21 5.64
CA TRP A 682 -26.58 -0.50 4.62
C TRP A 682 -25.98 0.85 4.18
N LYS A 683 -25.00 1.40 4.89
CA LYS A 683 -24.29 2.63 4.49
C LYS A 683 -22.98 2.39 3.77
N CYS A 684 -22.48 1.18 3.81
CA CYS A 684 -21.31 0.83 3.05
C CYS A 684 -21.71 0.50 1.62
N LEU A 685 -21.05 1.12 0.68
CA LEU A 685 -21.31 0.91 -0.75
C LEU A 685 -20.15 0.13 -1.34
N SER A 686 -20.45 -1.02 -1.94
CA SER A 686 -19.58 -1.60 -2.94
C SER A 686 -20.23 -1.44 -4.31
N GLY A 687 -19.58 -0.67 -5.21
CA GLY A 687 -20.14 -0.37 -6.53
C GLY A 687 -19.82 -1.47 -7.54
N CYS A 688 -20.83 -1.83 -8.36
CA CYS A 688 -20.64 -2.65 -9.55
C CYS A 688 -21.05 -1.91 -10.81
N GLY A 689 -20.70 -2.46 -11.98
CA GLY A 689 -21.10 -1.91 -13.28
C GLY A 689 -20.33 -0.65 -13.69
N GLN A 690 -19.19 -0.38 -13.04
CA GLN A 690 -18.28 0.68 -13.41
C GLN A 690 -16.86 0.10 -13.60
N PRO A 691 -15.97 0.76 -14.36
CA PRO A 691 -14.58 0.33 -14.45
C PRO A 691 -13.94 0.27 -13.07
N THR A 692 -13.22 -0.80 -12.77
CA THR A 692 -12.51 -0.94 -11.48
C THR A 692 -11.45 0.14 -11.35
N GLN A 693 -10.79 0.46 -12.46
CA GLN A 693 -9.79 1.51 -12.52
C GLN A 693 -10.10 2.47 -13.67
N ARG A 694 -9.95 3.76 -13.40
CA ARG A 694 -9.92 4.83 -14.40
C ARG A 694 -8.51 5.43 -14.41
N TRP A 695 -8.03 5.74 -15.58
CA TRP A 695 -6.72 6.33 -15.81
C TRP A 695 -6.84 7.79 -16.16
#